data_c7f880b09e0b7a474d781d7430132e81
#
_entry.id   c7f880b09e0b7a474d781d7430132e81
#
_cell.length_a   1.000
_cell.length_b   1.000
_cell.length_c   1.000
_cell.angle_alpha   90.00
_cell.angle_beta   90.00
_cell.angle_gamma   90.00
#
_symmetry.space_group_name_H-M   'P 1'
#
loop_
_entity.id
_entity.type
_entity.pdbx_description
1 polymer ?
#
loop_
_entity_poly.entity_id
_entity_poly.type
_entity_poly.pdbx_seq_one_letter_code
_entity_poly.pdbx_strand_id
1 'polypeptide(L)'
;MQMDESSGLDDDIYIKMNGRGRKLSAFENLKSWMDKKISTRPYAEEWRIEMDNAWTDMFWQNRNLDQEHPEEIDGEQLFFFYNLLVLFHIKTGELLNTIAKLRGDKPYLFEEMQDFFGIETKADDQAIADKIVDRLRKAGNIPLLWIDRLCLMPDAFFDFAINSVRTISRLSKTFNSLDLYLGEKNVSNTTKTYRISMCECSVGRTLPLLYALLSYKQGGTTLYDWMRVMRNLILNTSISREDLPSLMLTIDDFVIQCSNENIYSLLRSSDSKDILKGFNSRQIKEECLKAKYLEYCVPMVKLENGRFFSGHIGMLFDMLSLKPTGSQCHLDKDSVEAYTGVLLAVFDGQDGGCTQKLDDNEHLLRRALMTFRPYYFGMEKSCSWCFCNGLDEWREYVNTEEDCRNTLYSLLKEVLVPAHKKRIDLRQKLYDYVETISCEYEQLLLETDDNSFRYHFIHHPGVWDYMRTKRCIWTDNNYDIKLKTSNGNNSGRMELRTYALFLDYRYNDDFKCDRTDWKVGIWPKGRSCTYFEREFVFEQKKYKVAIDVYFYDKQAERKCEDSYAFDLFIRSKHPDALSKEEELAFAEEDYQANIGLFNKLVPSIMNSLERKADGRLRSVSIYSRNGIKDILKRMMQGINHSIENNDKE
;
A
#
# COMPACT_ATOMS: atom_id res chain seq x y z
N MET A 1 41.52 -7.70 33.40
CA MET A 1 42.84 -8.36 33.32
C MET A 1 43.61 -7.54 32.32
N GLN A 2 44.53 -6.66 32.78
CA GLN A 2 45.44 -5.93 31.91
C GLN A 2 46.51 -6.95 31.48
N MET A 3 46.60 -7.21 30.19
CA MET A 3 47.67 -8.00 29.63
C MET A 3 48.89 -7.13 29.33
N ASP A 4 50.03 -7.61 29.70
CA ASP A 4 51.32 -6.92 29.56
C ASP A 4 51.73 -6.88 28.08
N GLU A 5 52.16 -5.71 27.59
CA GLU A 5 52.56 -5.50 26.19
C GLU A 5 53.78 -6.35 25.72
N SER A 6 54.38 -7.11 26.63
CA SER A 6 55.52 -7.98 26.32
C SER A 6 55.19 -9.42 25.94
N SER A 7 53.93 -9.81 26.05
CA SER A 7 53.47 -11.12 25.59
C SER A 7 53.03 -11.03 24.15
N GLY A 8 53.91 -11.19 23.18
CA GLY A 8 53.58 -11.40 21.79
C GLY A 8 52.54 -12.51 21.69
N LEU A 9 51.27 -12.10 21.58
CA LEU A 9 50.16 -13.01 21.26
C LEU A 9 50.37 -13.47 19.83
N ASP A 10 51.06 -14.59 19.70
CA ASP A 10 51.34 -15.25 18.45
C ASP A 10 50.01 -15.67 17.80
N ASP A 11 49.90 -15.62 16.49
CA ASP A 11 48.74 -16.07 15.69
C ASP A 11 48.25 -17.45 16.15
N ASP A 12 49.14 -18.29 16.69
CA ASP A 12 48.83 -19.60 17.28
C ASP A 12 47.94 -19.54 18.53
N ILE A 13 48.03 -18.49 19.35
CA ILE A 13 47.17 -18.31 20.53
C ILE A 13 45.76 -17.87 20.08
N TYR A 14 45.70 -17.02 19.07
CA TYR A 14 44.43 -16.60 18.46
C TYR A 14 43.69 -17.79 17.81
N ILE A 15 44.43 -18.64 17.10
CA ILE A 15 43.90 -19.89 16.53
C ILE A 15 43.46 -20.88 17.63
N LYS A 16 44.21 -20.99 18.73
CA LYS A 16 43.89 -21.87 19.87
C LYS A 16 42.69 -21.34 20.68
N MET A 17 42.51 -20.03 20.83
CA MET A 17 41.35 -19.43 21.45
C MET A 17 40.10 -19.62 20.57
N ASN A 18 40.22 -19.46 19.27
CA ASN A 18 39.11 -19.67 18.32
C ASN A 18 38.78 -21.16 18.11
N GLY A 19 39.71 -22.07 18.31
CA GLY A 19 39.49 -23.53 18.26
C GLY A 19 38.58 -24.08 19.37
N ARG A 20 38.26 -23.29 20.39
CA ARG A 20 37.38 -23.63 21.53
C ARG A 20 36.10 -22.77 21.58
N GLY A 21 35.93 -21.83 20.65
CA GLY A 21 34.85 -20.83 20.68
C GLY A 21 33.88 -20.91 19.50
N ARG A 22 33.04 -19.92 19.42
CA ARG A 22 32.10 -19.68 18.33
C ARG A 22 32.80 -19.62 16.99
N LYS A 23 32.21 -20.18 15.93
CA LYS A 23 32.73 -20.01 14.54
C LYS A 23 32.76 -18.52 14.19
N LEU A 24 33.83 -18.11 13.48
CA LEU A 24 33.90 -16.74 12.96
C LEU A 24 32.67 -16.40 12.15
N SER A 25 32.17 -15.21 12.35
CA SER A 25 31.06 -14.67 11.54
C SER A 25 31.49 -14.47 10.08
N ALA A 26 30.52 -14.29 9.18
CA ALA A 26 30.82 -13.98 7.78
C ALA A 26 31.60 -12.66 7.65
N PHE A 27 31.34 -11.70 8.52
CA PHE A 27 32.04 -10.42 8.56
C PHE A 27 33.49 -10.59 9.08
N GLU A 28 33.68 -11.32 10.16
CA GLU A 28 35.04 -11.60 10.70
C GLU A 28 35.88 -12.33 9.68
N ASN A 29 35.36 -13.28 8.93
CA ASN A 29 36.04 -13.94 7.84
C ASN A 29 36.39 -12.96 6.71
N LEU A 30 35.49 -12.08 6.31
CA LEU A 30 35.72 -11.04 5.29
C LEU A 30 36.83 -10.08 5.77
N LYS A 31 36.76 -9.62 7.02
CA LYS A 31 37.73 -8.73 7.65
C LYS A 31 39.12 -9.34 7.64
N SER A 32 39.25 -10.58 8.11
CA SER A 32 40.55 -11.30 8.12
C SER A 32 41.13 -11.46 6.71
N TRP A 33 40.29 -11.75 5.72
CA TRP A 33 40.72 -11.84 4.33
C TRP A 33 41.15 -10.46 3.78
N MET A 34 40.44 -9.39 4.06
CA MET A 34 40.83 -8.03 3.66
C MET A 34 42.15 -7.61 4.29
N ASP A 35 42.34 -7.82 5.58
CA ASP A 35 43.61 -7.51 6.30
C ASP A 35 44.80 -8.22 5.69
N LYS A 36 44.65 -9.49 5.32
CA LYS A 36 45.71 -10.24 4.62
C LYS A 36 45.95 -9.66 3.23
N LYS A 37 44.89 -9.29 2.49
CA LYS A 37 44.99 -8.77 1.11
C LYS A 37 45.77 -7.46 1.04
N ILE A 38 45.54 -6.58 2.01
CA ILE A 38 46.16 -5.23 2.04
C ILE A 38 47.44 -5.16 2.90
N SER A 39 47.87 -6.24 3.52
CA SER A 39 48.99 -6.27 4.53
C SER A 39 50.28 -5.59 4.06
N THR A 40 50.51 -5.59 2.76
CA THR A 40 51.71 -4.95 2.15
C THR A 40 51.47 -3.56 1.60
N ARG A 41 50.27 -3.02 1.77
CA ARG A 41 49.87 -1.72 1.22
C ARG A 41 50.18 -0.59 2.20
N PRO A 42 50.52 0.62 1.71
CA PRO A 42 50.85 1.76 2.56
C PRO A 42 49.73 2.16 3.53
N TYR A 43 48.46 1.89 3.17
CA TYR A 43 47.28 2.22 3.96
C TYR A 43 46.80 1.08 4.88
N ALA A 44 47.51 -0.02 4.99
CA ALA A 44 47.10 -1.19 5.76
C ALA A 44 46.84 -0.88 7.25
N GLU A 45 47.75 -0.12 7.85
CA GLU A 45 47.62 0.28 9.25
C GLU A 45 46.46 1.22 9.48
N GLU A 46 46.27 2.20 8.61
CA GLU A 46 45.12 3.10 8.61
C GLU A 46 43.78 2.37 8.48
N TRP A 47 43.72 1.41 7.57
CA TRP A 47 42.56 0.53 7.40
C TRP A 47 42.20 -0.22 8.70
N ARG A 48 43.15 -0.84 9.36
CA ARG A 48 42.95 -1.56 10.61
C ARG A 48 42.43 -0.63 11.72
N ILE A 49 43.06 0.53 11.86
CA ILE A 49 42.64 1.53 12.86
C ILE A 49 41.18 1.96 12.63
N GLU A 50 40.78 2.26 11.39
CA GLU A 50 39.41 2.66 11.06
C GLU A 50 38.42 1.51 11.31
N MET A 51 38.77 0.29 10.91
CA MET A 51 37.93 -0.89 11.08
C MET A 51 37.72 -1.24 12.56
N ASP A 52 38.76 -1.20 13.37
CA ASP A 52 38.68 -1.62 14.77
C ASP A 52 38.07 -0.55 15.69
N ASN A 53 38.16 0.71 15.32
CA ASN A 53 37.69 1.83 16.15
C ASN A 53 36.45 2.50 15.52
N ALA A 54 36.66 3.37 14.54
CA ALA A 54 35.61 4.26 14.06
C ALA A 54 34.42 3.52 13.45
N TRP A 55 34.66 2.42 12.76
CA TRP A 55 33.59 1.63 12.15
C TRP A 55 32.81 0.81 13.18
N THR A 56 33.52 0.09 14.00
CA THR A 56 32.90 -0.71 15.06
C THR A 56 32.10 0.18 15.99
N ASP A 57 32.66 1.30 16.43
CA ASP A 57 31.96 2.27 17.27
C ASP A 57 30.71 2.84 16.59
N MET A 58 30.82 3.14 15.30
CA MET A 58 29.71 3.66 14.51
C MET A 58 28.53 2.68 14.47
N PHE A 59 28.76 1.41 14.14
CA PHE A 59 27.72 0.39 14.12
C PHE A 59 27.20 0.10 15.52
N TRP A 60 28.07 0.02 16.52
CA TRP A 60 27.68 -0.21 17.90
C TRP A 60 26.77 0.88 18.47
N GLN A 61 27.09 2.15 18.23
CA GLN A 61 26.29 3.29 18.68
C GLN A 61 24.91 3.35 18.01
N ASN A 62 24.80 2.85 16.78
CA ASN A 62 23.58 2.94 15.99
C ASN A 62 22.86 1.57 15.83
N ARG A 63 23.28 0.55 16.60
CA ARG A 63 22.65 -0.78 16.55
C ARG A 63 21.15 -0.71 16.89
N ASN A 64 20.39 -1.58 16.29
CA ASN A 64 18.97 -1.68 16.56
C ASN A 64 18.72 -2.39 17.91
N LEU A 65 18.34 -1.64 18.92
CA LEU A 65 18.07 -2.14 20.27
C LEU A 65 16.77 -2.96 20.37
N ASP A 66 15.91 -2.92 19.35
CA ASP A 66 14.65 -3.66 19.31
C ASP A 66 14.83 -5.07 18.72
N GLN A 67 16.06 -5.46 18.32
CA GLN A 67 16.36 -6.81 17.85
C GLN A 67 16.58 -7.79 19.02
N GLU A 68 16.42 -9.07 18.72
CA GLU A 68 16.63 -10.16 19.71
C GLU A 68 18.09 -10.22 20.22
N HIS A 69 19.05 -9.87 19.34
CA HIS A 69 20.48 -9.84 19.63
C HIS A 69 21.09 -8.48 19.20
N PRO A 70 20.85 -7.38 19.92
CA PRO A 70 21.36 -6.06 19.54
C PRO A 70 22.88 -5.92 19.63
N GLU A 71 23.58 -6.86 20.27
CA GLU A 71 25.03 -6.96 20.32
C GLU A 71 25.65 -7.52 19.03
N GLU A 72 24.87 -8.12 18.15
CA GLU A 72 25.37 -8.73 16.90
C GLU A 72 25.34 -7.72 15.75
N ILE A 73 26.40 -6.90 15.63
CA ILE A 73 26.53 -5.88 14.57
C ILE A 73 27.18 -6.39 13.28
N ASP A 74 27.76 -7.58 13.29
CA ASP A 74 28.54 -8.15 12.18
C ASP A 74 27.75 -8.25 10.87
N GLY A 75 26.47 -8.59 10.96
CA GLY A 75 25.57 -8.67 9.82
C GLY A 75 25.38 -7.30 9.16
N GLU A 76 25.19 -6.26 9.95
CA GLU A 76 25.02 -4.89 9.46
C GLU A 76 26.32 -4.38 8.81
N GLN A 77 27.47 -4.64 9.44
CA GLN A 77 28.78 -4.30 8.87
C GLN A 77 29.00 -4.99 7.53
N LEU A 78 28.71 -6.29 7.44
CA LEU A 78 28.85 -7.05 6.21
C LEU A 78 27.99 -6.45 5.08
N PHE A 79 26.72 -6.20 5.34
CA PHE A 79 25.81 -5.60 4.35
C PHE A 79 26.27 -4.21 3.90
N PHE A 80 26.74 -3.40 4.82
CA PHE A 80 27.26 -2.08 4.49
C PHE A 80 28.46 -2.14 3.53
N PHE A 81 29.41 -3.03 3.80
CA PHE A 81 30.54 -3.26 2.90
C PHE A 81 30.13 -3.69 1.50
N TYR A 82 29.16 -4.59 1.42
CA TYR A 82 28.64 -5.01 0.13
C TYR A 82 27.90 -3.87 -0.60
N ASN A 83 27.22 -2.99 0.12
CA ASN A 83 26.64 -1.78 -0.48
C ASN A 83 27.70 -0.84 -1.04
N LEU A 84 28.80 -0.63 -0.31
CA LEU A 84 29.95 0.15 -0.82
C LEU A 84 30.54 -0.51 -2.06
N LEU A 85 30.68 -1.83 -2.06
CA LEU A 85 31.23 -2.58 -3.19
C LEU A 85 30.34 -2.47 -4.44
N VAL A 86 29.04 -2.57 -4.24
CA VAL A 86 28.05 -2.37 -5.33
C VAL A 86 28.13 -0.96 -5.89
N LEU A 87 28.15 0.06 -5.02
CA LEU A 87 28.29 1.47 -5.44
C LEU A 87 29.60 1.72 -6.19
N PHE A 88 30.69 1.16 -5.70
CA PHE A 88 32.00 1.26 -6.34
C PHE A 88 31.97 0.72 -7.78
N HIS A 89 31.46 -0.50 -7.97
CA HIS A 89 31.41 -1.13 -9.29
C HIS A 89 30.45 -0.44 -10.25
N ILE A 90 29.30 0.03 -9.75
CA ILE A 90 28.35 0.80 -10.57
C ILE A 90 28.98 2.13 -11.01
N LYS A 91 29.68 2.82 -10.10
CA LYS A 91 30.30 4.10 -10.39
C LYS A 91 31.48 3.99 -11.37
N THR A 92 32.35 3.02 -11.17
CA THR A 92 33.62 2.93 -11.90
C THR A 92 33.51 2.14 -13.20
N GLY A 93 32.53 1.24 -13.31
CA GLY A 93 32.45 0.29 -14.42
C GLY A 93 33.63 -0.73 -14.47
N GLU A 94 34.46 -0.80 -13.43
CA GLU A 94 35.63 -1.71 -13.40
C GLU A 94 35.28 -3.18 -13.59
N LEU A 95 34.10 -3.59 -13.17
CA LEU A 95 33.64 -4.96 -13.35
C LEU A 95 33.54 -5.34 -14.83
N LEU A 96 33.10 -4.44 -15.70
CA LEU A 96 33.08 -4.67 -17.16
C LEU A 96 34.45 -4.91 -17.71
N ASN A 97 35.45 -4.11 -17.30
CA ASN A 97 36.84 -4.29 -17.71
C ASN A 97 37.41 -5.62 -17.21
N THR A 98 37.06 -6.01 -15.99
CA THR A 98 37.47 -7.30 -15.42
C THR A 98 36.88 -8.48 -16.19
N ILE A 99 35.60 -8.44 -16.53
CA ILE A 99 34.93 -9.47 -17.33
C ILE A 99 35.53 -9.58 -18.72
N ALA A 100 35.76 -8.46 -19.38
CA ALA A 100 36.39 -8.45 -20.71
C ALA A 100 37.81 -9.06 -20.69
N LYS A 101 38.63 -8.73 -19.69
CA LYS A 101 39.94 -9.33 -19.47
C LYS A 101 39.89 -10.83 -19.21
N LEU A 102 38.96 -11.27 -18.33
CA LEU A 102 38.79 -12.70 -18.05
C LEU A 102 38.43 -13.49 -19.29
N ARG A 103 37.53 -12.95 -20.12
CA ARG A 103 37.12 -13.57 -21.38
C ARG A 103 38.30 -13.72 -22.34
N GLY A 104 39.20 -12.70 -22.43
CA GLY A 104 40.34 -12.73 -23.31
C GLY A 104 41.51 -13.53 -22.77
N ASP A 105 41.91 -13.27 -21.52
CA ASP A 105 43.17 -13.75 -20.97
C ASP A 105 43.04 -15.11 -20.23
N LYS A 106 41.83 -15.42 -19.70
CA LYS A 106 41.61 -16.61 -18.87
C LYS A 106 40.27 -17.26 -19.19
N PRO A 107 40.05 -17.77 -20.40
CA PRO A 107 38.74 -18.30 -20.85
C PRO A 107 38.21 -19.43 -19.94
N TYR A 108 39.07 -20.29 -19.41
CA TYR A 108 38.68 -21.33 -18.47
C TYR A 108 38.05 -20.76 -17.18
N LEU A 109 38.66 -19.71 -16.61
CA LEU A 109 38.13 -19.05 -15.42
C LEU A 109 36.83 -18.29 -15.73
N PHE A 110 36.69 -17.79 -16.96
CA PHE A 110 35.51 -17.14 -17.44
C PHE A 110 34.31 -18.13 -17.53
N GLU A 111 34.51 -19.33 -18.07
CA GLU A 111 33.52 -20.39 -18.12
C GLU A 111 33.12 -20.86 -16.71
N GLU A 112 34.10 -21.10 -15.81
CA GLU A 112 33.82 -21.43 -14.41
C GLU A 112 32.99 -20.35 -13.70
N MET A 113 33.25 -19.08 -14.00
CA MET A 113 32.48 -17.96 -13.50
C MET A 113 31.03 -17.97 -14.02
N GLN A 114 30.84 -18.22 -15.33
CA GLN A 114 29.51 -18.30 -15.91
C GLN A 114 28.70 -19.40 -15.24
N ASP A 115 29.26 -20.57 -15.06
CA ASP A 115 28.64 -21.70 -14.38
C ASP A 115 28.26 -21.36 -12.93
N PHE A 116 29.17 -20.78 -12.18
CA PHE A 116 28.97 -20.44 -10.78
C PHE A 116 27.84 -19.40 -10.61
N PHE A 117 27.79 -18.37 -11.47
CA PHE A 117 26.78 -17.33 -11.40
C PHE A 117 25.47 -17.70 -12.12
N GLY A 118 25.42 -18.83 -12.82
CA GLY A 118 24.26 -19.27 -13.62
C GLY A 118 24.00 -18.31 -14.78
N ILE A 119 25.05 -17.99 -15.54
CA ILE A 119 25.02 -17.03 -16.65
C ILE A 119 24.99 -17.79 -17.96
N GLU A 120 24.11 -17.39 -18.87
CA GLU A 120 24.04 -17.98 -20.21
C GLU A 120 25.32 -17.73 -21.00
N THR A 121 25.77 -18.71 -21.77
CA THR A 121 27.02 -18.64 -22.56
C THR A 121 27.03 -17.53 -23.61
N LYS A 122 25.86 -17.04 -24.01
CA LYS A 122 25.69 -15.94 -24.97
C LYS A 122 25.46 -14.57 -24.33
N ALA A 123 25.51 -14.48 -23.01
CA ALA A 123 25.30 -13.21 -22.31
C ALA A 123 26.43 -12.21 -22.66
N ASP A 124 26.06 -10.96 -22.88
CA ASP A 124 27.03 -9.87 -23.02
C ASP A 124 27.67 -9.47 -21.69
N ASP A 125 28.72 -8.68 -21.72
CA ASP A 125 29.48 -8.30 -20.53
C ASP A 125 28.63 -7.50 -19.54
N GLN A 126 27.66 -6.73 -20.03
CA GLN A 126 26.75 -5.97 -19.17
C GLN A 126 25.80 -6.92 -18.40
N ALA A 127 25.19 -7.87 -19.06
CA ALA A 127 24.33 -8.87 -18.42
C ALA A 127 25.10 -9.71 -17.39
N ILE A 128 26.36 -10.02 -17.67
CA ILE A 128 27.27 -10.71 -16.72
C ILE A 128 27.54 -9.84 -15.51
N ALA A 129 27.94 -8.58 -15.70
CA ALA A 129 28.17 -7.63 -14.63
C ALA A 129 26.92 -7.46 -13.76
N ASP A 130 25.77 -7.38 -14.39
CA ASP A 130 24.48 -7.27 -13.73
C ASP A 130 24.18 -8.46 -12.82
N LYS A 131 24.45 -9.64 -13.27
CA LYS A 131 24.25 -10.86 -12.47
C LYS A 131 25.19 -10.93 -11.27
N ILE A 132 26.44 -10.53 -11.44
CA ILE A 132 27.44 -10.47 -10.36
C ILE A 132 27.01 -9.45 -9.30
N VAL A 133 26.64 -8.24 -9.71
CA VAL A 133 26.15 -7.19 -8.79
C VAL A 133 24.88 -7.62 -8.07
N ASP A 134 23.93 -8.31 -8.73
CA ASP A 134 22.73 -8.83 -8.07
C ASP A 134 23.06 -9.88 -7.00
N ARG A 135 24.12 -10.64 -7.17
CA ARG A 135 24.61 -11.53 -6.12
C ARG A 135 25.30 -10.78 -4.99
N LEU A 136 26.10 -9.75 -5.29
CA LEU A 136 26.71 -8.88 -4.29
C LEU A 136 25.68 -8.23 -3.38
N ARG A 137 24.53 -7.81 -3.93
CA ARG A 137 23.42 -7.23 -3.16
C ARG A 137 22.84 -8.18 -2.10
N LYS A 138 23.04 -9.48 -2.25
CA LYS A 138 22.64 -10.52 -1.30
C LYS A 138 23.87 -10.90 -0.47
N ALA A 139 24.25 -10.05 0.46
CA ALA A 139 25.46 -10.22 1.25
C ALA A 139 25.70 -11.66 1.73
N GLY A 140 26.94 -12.14 1.61
CA GLY A 140 27.30 -13.51 1.97
C GLY A 140 27.07 -14.58 0.89
N ASN A 141 26.43 -14.24 -0.25
CA ASN A 141 26.16 -15.20 -1.33
C ASN A 141 27.30 -15.36 -2.35
N ILE A 142 28.40 -14.63 -2.17
CA ILE A 142 29.62 -14.79 -2.99
C ILE A 142 30.77 -15.25 -2.08
N PRO A 143 31.31 -16.45 -2.28
CA PRO A 143 32.50 -16.92 -1.57
C PRO A 143 33.70 -16.00 -1.76
N LEU A 144 34.51 -15.81 -0.74
CA LEU A 144 35.73 -14.99 -0.79
C LEU A 144 36.66 -15.37 -1.95
N LEU A 145 36.70 -16.66 -2.30
CA LEU A 145 37.43 -17.16 -3.47
C LEU A 145 37.02 -16.44 -4.77
N TRP A 146 35.71 -16.19 -4.96
CA TRP A 146 35.23 -15.48 -6.14
C TRP A 146 35.46 -13.98 -6.05
N ILE A 147 35.41 -13.41 -4.86
CA ILE A 147 35.78 -11.99 -4.64
C ILE A 147 37.26 -11.78 -5.07
N ASP A 148 38.13 -12.73 -4.71
CA ASP A 148 39.55 -12.67 -5.08
C ASP A 148 39.78 -12.93 -6.57
N ARG A 149 39.23 -14.01 -7.12
CA ARG A 149 39.36 -14.40 -8.53
C ARG A 149 38.91 -13.35 -9.52
N LEU A 150 37.81 -12.68 -9.18
CA LEU A 150 37.23 -11.60 -10.00
C LEU A 150 37.80 -10.23 -9.65
N CYS A 151 38.75 -10.14 -8.73
CA CYS A 151 39.30 -8.86 -8.25
C CYS A 151 38.21 -7.85 -7.89
N LEU A 152 37.12 -8.28 -7.24
CA LEU A 152 35.99 -7.41 -6.92
C LEU A 152 36.35 -6.32 -5.92
N MET A 153 37.40 -6.49 -5.13
CA MET A 153 37.93 -5.49 -4.20
C MET A 153 39.38 -5.08 -4.63
N PRO A 154 39.52 -4.24 -5.68
CA PRO A 154 40.81 -3.68 -6.06
C PRO A 154 41.29 -2.62 -5.06
N ASP A 155 42.56 -2.17 -5.15
CA ASP A 155 43.09 -1.12 -4.27
C ASP A 155 42.21 0.15 -4.25
N ALA A 156 41.71 0.58 -5.38
CA ALA A 156 40.78 1.71 -5.48
C ALA A 156 39.48 1.54 -4.67
N PHE A 157 39.04 0.30 -4.45
CA PHE A 157 37.90 0.03 -3.57
C PHE A 157 38.24 0.33 -2.10
N PHE A 158 39.41 -0.03 -1.63
CA PHE A 158 39.83 0.24 -0.25
C PHE A 158 39.93 1.74 0.01
N ASP A 159 40.49 2.50 -0.94
CA ASP A 159 40.50 3.98 -0.87
C ASP A 159 39.10 4.56 -0.82
N PHE A 160 38.22 4.05 -1.66
CA PHE A 160 36.80 4.45 -1.66
C PHE A 160 36.11 4.12 -0.33
N ALA A 161 36.32 2.93 0.22
CA ALA A 161 35.72 2.48 1.47
C ALA A 161 36.23 3.31 2.68
N ILE A 162 37.53 3.57 2.81
CA ILE A 162 38.14 4.41 3.85
C ILE A 162 37.51 5.81 3.80
N ASN A 163 37.47 6.44 2.62
CA ASN A 163 36.91 7.76 2.46
C ASN A 163 35.41 7.79 2.79
N SER A 164 34.67 6.75 2.44
CA SER A 164 33.25 6.61 2.74
C SER A 164 33.00 6.56 4.25
N VAL A 165 33.76 5.74 4.98
CA VAL A 165 33.62 5.65 6.43
C VAL A 165 34.00 6.94 7.13
N ARG A 166 35.10 7.56 6.74
CA ARG A 166 35.51 8.86 7.29
C ARG A 166 34.44 9.91 7.08
N THR A 167 33.83 9.91 5.90
CA THR A 167 32.72 10.81 5.63
C THR A 167 31.57 10.55 6.57
N ILE A 168 31.12 9.30 6.72
CA ILE A 168 30.01 8.93 7.60
C ILE A 168 30.38 9.22 9.07
N SER A 169 31.56 8.84 9.54
CA SER A 169 31.98 9.09 10.93
C SER A 169 32.03 10.58 11.26
N ARG A 170 32.44 11.42 10.31
CA ARG A 170 32.39 12.88 10.45
C ARG A 170 30.95 13.39 10.50
N LEU A 171 30.08 12.87 9.64
CA LEU A 171 28.70 13.29 9.53
C LEU A 171 27.84 12.76 10.69
N SER A 172 28.15 11.59 11.25
CA SER A 172 27.45 11.00 12.39
C SER A 172 27.56 11.84 13.66
N LYS A 173 28.64 12.62 13.82
CA LYS A 173 28.76 13.60 14.90
C LYS A 173 27.79 14.76 14.76
N THR A 174 27.30 15.03 13.56
CA THR A 174 26.34 16.11 13.24
C THR A 174 24.92 15.58 13.19
N PHE A 175 24.76 14.32 12.81
CA PHE A 175 23.48 13.59 12.82
C PHE A 175 23.54 12.53 13.91
N ASN A 176 22.62 12.60 14.87
CA ASN A 176 22.52 11.60 15.94
C ASN A 176 22.04 10.22 15.46
N SER A 177 22.06 9.95 14.18
CA SER A 177 21.74 8.64 13.62
C SER A 177 22.27 8.47 12.22
N LEU A 178 22.76 7.28 11.93
CA LEU A 178 23.29 6.83 10.64
C LEU A 178 22.21 6.34 9.67
N ASP A 179 20.96 6.29 10.12
CA ASP A 179 19.89 5.83 9.26
C ASP A 179 19.54 6.90 8.23
N LEU A 180 19.40 6.45 7.00
CA LEU A 180 18.89 7.29 5.94
C LEU A 180 17.43 7.63 6.27
N TYR A 181 17.20 8.90 6.60
CA TYR A 181 15.90 9.39 6.99
C TYR A 181 14.89 9.30 5.84
N LEU A 182 13.81 8.56 6.03
CA LEU A 182 12.75 8.40 5.04
C LEU A 182 11.46 9.14 5.40
N GLY A 183 11.31 9.50 6.64
CA GLY A 183 10.10 10.10 7.15
C GLY A 183 9.81 9.65 8.59
N GLU A 184 8.66 10.04 9.11
CA GLU A 184 8.20 9.67 10.44
C GLU A 184 7.04 8.68 10.36
N LYS A 185 7.06 7.66 11.20
CA LYS A 185 5.97 6.72 11.37
C LYS A 185 5.47 6.78 12.81
N ASN A 186 4.20 7.09 12.98
CA ASN A 186 3.57 7.00 14.29
C ASN A 186 3.08 5.56 14.51
N VAL A 187 3.59 4.92 15.54
CA VAL A 187 3.16 3.58 15.97
C VAL A 187 2.78 3.68 17.44
N SER A 188 1.52 3.41 17.76
CA SER A 188 1.03 3.26 19.14
C SER A 188 1.50 4.37 20.09
N ASN A 189 1.14 5.65 19.81
CA ASN A 189 1.45 6.84 20.61
C ASN A 189 2.93 7.25 20.70
N THR A 190 3.82 6.64 19.93
CA THR A 190 5.21 7.07 19.80
C THR A 190 5.52 7.43 18.36
N THR A 191 6.13 8.59 18.14
CA THR A 191 6.64 8.96 16.82
C THR A 191 7.92 8.15 16.57
N LYS A 192 7.82 7.14 15.72
CA LYS A 192 9.01 6.41 15.24
C LYS A 192 9.47 7.03 13.94
N THR A 193 10.71 7.44 13.88
CA THR A 193 11.34 7.92 12.66
C THR A 193 11.48 6.76 11.67
N TYR A 194 10.98 6.95 10.46
CA TYR A 194 11.16 5.95 9.41
C TYR A 194 12.57 6.10 8.85
N ARG A 195 13.37 5.08 9.09
CA ARG A 195 14.77 5.06 8.65
C ARG A 195 14.99 3.82 7.81
N ILE A 196 15.73 3.96 6.72
CA ILE A 196 16.31 2.78 6.07
C ILE A 196 17.67 2.58 6.70
N SER A 197 17.93 1.38 7.17
CA SER A 197 19.29 0.97 7.50
C SER A 197 20.17 1.14 6.28
N MET A 198 21.36 1.71 6.45
CA MET A 198 22.38 1.77 5.38
C MET A 198 22.80 0.39 4.90
N CYS A 199 22.41 -0.64 5.63
CA CYS A 199 22.68 -2.04 5.33
C CYS A 199 21.62 -2.66 4.40
N GLU A 200 20.51 -1.98 4.14
CA GLU A 200 19.51 -2.43 3.20
C GLU A 200 19.92 -2.06 1.77
N CYS A 201 19.94 -3.01 0.84
CA CYS A 201 20.38 -2.78 -0.54
C CYS A 201 19.21 -2.72 -1.51
N SER A 202 18.80 -1.50 -1.85
CA SER A 202 17.78 -1.22 -2.86
C SER A 202 18.32 -0.26 -3.91
N VAL A 203 18.27 -0.66 -5.18
CA VAL A 203 18.73 0.16 -6.31
C VAL A 203 17.95 1.47 -6.43
N GLY A 204 16.64 1.42 -6.23
CA GLY A 204 15.78 2.58 -6.39
C GLY A 204 15.72 3.52 -5.18
N ARG A 205 16.28 3.15 -4.04
CA ARG A 205 16.16 3.94 -2.79
C ARG A 205 17.47 4.01 -2.01
N THR A 206 17.91 2.91 -1.40
CA THR A 206 19.02 2.92 -0.44
C THR A 206 20.35 3.28 -1.09
N LEU A 207 20.68 2.67 -2.22
CA LEU A 207 21.97 2.92 -2.88
C LEU A 207 22.13 4.37 -3.34
N PRO A 208 21.14 5.00 -4.04
CA PRO A 208 21.26 6.42 -4.41
C PRO A 208 21.27 7.35 -3.21
N LEU A 209 20.52 7.04 -2.13
CA LEU A 209 20.55 7.83 -0.89
C LEU A 209 21.89 7.73 -0.17
N LEU A 210 22.44 6.53 -0.05
CA LEU A 210 23.78 6.30 0.50
C LEU A 210 24.82 7.03 -0.33
N TYR A 211 24.73 6.94 -1.66
CA TYR A 211 25.63 7.67 -2.54
C TYR A 211 25.54 9.19 -2.37
N ALA A 212 24.33 9.75 -2.27
CA ALA A 212 24.14 11.16 -2.01
C ALA A 212 24.75 11.60 -0.67
N LEU A 213 24.63 10.77 0.38
CA LEU A 213 25.26 11.01 1.68
C LEU A 213 26.80 11.02 1.56
N LEU A 214 27.37 10.01 0.89
CA LEU A 214 28.81 9.89 0.72
C LEU A 214 29.42 10.99 -0.15
N SER A 215 28.67 11.50 -1.12
CA SER A 215 29.10 12.57 -2.02
C SER A 215 29.04 13.97 -1.38
N TYR A 216 28.36 14.13 -0.24
CA TYR A 216 28.18 15.44 0.39
C TYR A 216 29.50 16.15 0.68
N LYS A 217 29.56 17.43 0.28
CA LYS A 217 30.67 18.34 0.55
C LYS A 217 30.19 19.51 1.41
N GLN A 218 30.89 19.76 2.51
CA GLN A 218 30.60 20.90 3.36
C GLN A 218 30.88 22.22 2.62
N GLY A 219 29.95 23.16 2.69
CA GLY A 219 30.08 24.46 2.01
C GLY A 219 28.82 25.30 2.11
N GLY A 220 28.36 25.83 0.98
CA GLY A 220 27.18 26.71 0.91
C GLY A 220 25.84 26.08 1.29
N THR A 221 25.77 24.74 1.28
CA THR A 221 24.55 23.99 1.64
C THR A 221 24.81 23.14 2.89
N THR A 222 23.86 23.12 3.84
CA THR A 222 23.94 22.24 5.02
C THR A 222 23.68 20.78 4.64
N LEU A 223 24.21 19.85 5.44
CA LEU A 223 23.92 18.42 5.24
C LEU A 223 22.43 18.11 5.32
N TYR A 224 21.71 18.78 6.23
CA TYR A 224 20.26 18.61 6.37
C TYR A 224 19.51 19.01 5.10
N ASP A 225 19.80 20.19 4.56
CA ASP A 225 19.15 20.69 3.35
C ASP A 225 19.48 19.82 2.13
N TRP A 226 20.77 19.41 2.02
CA TRP A 226 21.22 18.50 0.99
C TRP A 226 20.44 17.17 1.03
N MET A 227 20.46 16.48 2.16
CA MET A 227 19.82 15.19 2.30
C MET A 227 18.29 15.27 2.18
N ARG A 228 17.68 16.36 2.64
CA ARG A 228 16.24 16.61 2.48
C ARG A 228 15.85 16.66 1.00
N VAL A 229 16.55 17.48 0.21
CA VAL A 229 16.27 17.62 -1.24
C VAL A 229 16.59 16.32 -1.98
N MET A 230 17.74 15.71 -1.71
CA MET A 230 18.12 14.44 -2.35
C MET A 230 17.14 13.32 -2.03
N ARG A 231 16.70 13.20 -0.78
CA ARG A 231 15.65 12.26 -0.39
C ARG A 231 14.38 12.47 -1.19
N ASN A 232 13.89 13.70 -1.27
CA ASN A 232 12.65 14.02 -1.97
C ASN A 232 12.76 13.67 -3.46
N LEU A 233 13.89 13.97 -4.10
CA LEU A 233 14.15 13.65 -5.49
C LEU A 233 14.24 12.13 -5.72
N ILE A 234 15.02 11.44 -4.91
CA ILE A 234 15.26 9.99 -5.06
C ILE A 234 14.00 9.18 -4.79
N LEU A 235 13.28 9.45 -3.70
CA LEU A 235 12.08 8.68 -3.34
C LEU A 235 10.94 8.84 -4.34
N ASN A 236 10.92 9.95 -5.08
CA ASN A 236 9.88 10.26 -6.06
C ASN A 236 10.34 10.11 -7.51
N THR A 237 11.46 9.43 -7.73
CA THR A 237 11.97 9.05 -9.05
C THR A 237 11.97 7.53 -9.17
N SER A 238 11.46 7.00 -10.28
CA SER A 238 11.64 5.58 -10.60
C SER A 238 13.06 5.38 -11.12
N ILE A 239 13.92 4.78 -10.32
CA ILE A 239 15.33 4.56 -10.63
C ILE A 239 15.51 3.07 -10.92
N SER A 240 15.84 2.76 -12.16
CA SER A 240 16.28 1.44 -12.56
C SER A 240 17.80 1.31 -12.30
N ARG A 241 18.31 0.12 -12.53
CA ARG A 241 19.74 -0.12 -12.39
C ARG A 241 20.55 0.57 -13.49
N GLU A 242 20.01 0.58 -14.70
CA GLU A 242 20.61 1.22 -15.86
C GLU A 242 20.70 2.74 -15.70
N ASP A 243 19.78 3.33 -14.96
CA ASP A 243 19.75 4.77 -14.66
C ASP A 243 20.78 5.19 -13.61
N LEU A 244 21.15 4.26 -12.71
CA LEU A 244 21.93 4.59 -11.51
C LEU A 244 23.31 5.20 -11.83
N PRO A 245 24.10 4.72 -12.81
CA PRO A 245 25.38 5.36 -13.13
C PRO A 245 25.26 6.81 -13.56
N SER A 246 24.29 7.12 -14.43
CA SER A 246 24.05 8.49 -14.90
C SER A 246 23.51 9.39 -13.78
N LEU A 247 22.70 8.84 -12.89
CA LEU A 247 22.19 9.54 -11.72
C LEU A 247 23.30 9.87 -10.72
N MET A 248 24.27 8.96 -10.52
CA MET A 248 25.43 9.21 -9.67
C MET A 248 26.28 10.36 -10.20
N LEU A 249 26.47 10.47 -11.52
CA LEU A 249 27.15 11.62 -12.14
C LEU A 249 26.38 12.93 -11.91
N THR A 250 25.06 12.90 -12.07
CA THR A 250 24.20 14.06 -11.76
C THR A 250 24.34 14.51 -10.32
N ILE A 251 24.39 13.56 -9.37
CA ILE A 251 24.62 13.86 -7.94
C ILE A 251 26.01 14.49 -7.72
N ASP A 252 27.06 13.97 -8.35
CA ASP A 252 28.43 14.52 -8.26
C ASP A 252 28.50 15.96 -8.79
N ASP A 253 27.88 16.24 -9.92
CA ASP A 253 27.83 17.59 -10.52
C ASP A 253 27.02 18.56 -9.63
N PHE A 254 25.90 18.10 -9.09
CA PHE A 254 25.05 18.93 -8.26
C PHE A 254 25.69 19.24 -6.90
N VAL A 255 26.38 18.29 -6.28
CA VAL A 255 27.05 18.53 -4.99
C VAL A 255 28.20 19.53 -5.11
N ILE A 256 28.90 19.60 -6.25
CA ILE A 256 29.93 20.59 -6.52
C ILE A 256 29.33 22.00 -6.49
N GLN A 257 28.16 22.19 -7.11
CA GLN A 257 27.46 23.47 -7.11
C GLN A 257 26.96 23.81 -5.69
N CYS A 258 26.36 22.86 -5.00
CA CYS A 258 25.89 23.01 -3.64
C CYS A 258 26.99 23.29 -2.61
N SER A 259 28.24 22.91 -2.91
CA SER A 259 29.38 23.26 -2.07
C SER A 259 29.73 24.76 -2.11
N ASN A 260 29.43 25.42 -3.23
CA ASN A 260 29.71 26.83 -3.45
C ASN A 260 28.51 27.73 -3.12
N GLU A 261 27.29 27.20 -3.25
CA GLU A 261 26.06 27.96 -3.11
C GLU A 261 24.98 27.19 -2.31
N ASN A 262 24.04 27.93 -1.75
CA ASN A 262 22.90 27.31 -1.06
C ASN A 262 21.98 26.58 -2.06
N ILE A 263 21.59 25.35 -1.76
CA ILE A 263 20.77 24.49 -2.63
C ILE A 263 19.44 25.13 -3.02
N TYR A 264 18.84 25.92 -2.14
CA TYR A 264 17.56 26.58 -2.45
C TYR A 264 17.74 27.76 -3.40
N SER A 265 18.89 28.43 -3.38
CA SER A 265 19.24 29.46 -4.38
C SER A 265 19.39 28.83 -5.77
N LEU A 266 20.08 27.68 -5.84
CA LEU A 266 20.21 26.92 -7.07
C LEU A 266 18.86 26.44 -7.60
N LEU A 267 18.00 25.92 -6.76
CA LEU A 267 16.66 25.44 -7.15
C LEU A 267 15.73 26.58 -7.62
N ARG A 268 15.96 27.83 -7.17
CA ARG A 268 15.22 28.99 -7.67
C ARG A 268 15.70 29.50 -9.01
N SER A 269 16.91 29.14 -9.42
CA SER A 269 17.45 29.51 -10.73
C SER A 269 16.76 28.78 -11.87
N SER A 270 16.79 29.35 -13.07
CA SER A 270 16.18 28.75 -14.29
C SER A 270 16.87 27.45 -14.72
N ASP A 271 18.11 27.26 -14.34
CA ASP A 271 19.00 26.19 -14.84
C ASP A 271 18.86 24.89 -14.04
N SER A 272 18.10 24.89 -12.94
CA SER A 272 17.96 23.73 -12.04
C SER A 272 17.47 22.44 -12.74
N LYS A 273 16.68 22.56 -13.81
CA LYS A 273 16.20 21.40 -14.58
C LYS A 273 17.29 20.70 -15.38
N ASP A 274 18.25 21.47 -15.89
CA ASP A 274 19.35 20.94 -16.68
C ASP A 274 20.41 20.27 -15.80
N ILE A 275 20.54 20.72 -14.56
CA ILE A 275 21.48 20.20 -13.58
C ILE A 275 20.98 18.86 -13.01
N LEU A 276 19.67 18.69 -12.79
CA LEU A 276 19.06 17.52 -12.12
C LEU A 276 18.53 16.49 -13.14
N LYS A 277 19.24 16.28 -14.24
CA LYS A 277 18.89 15.27 -15.25
C LYS A 277 18.84 13.87 -14.63
N GLY A 278 17.84 13.08 -15.04
CA GLY A 278 17.63 11.72 -14.52
C GLY A 278 16.66 11.66 -13.33
N PHE A 279 16.40 12.76 -12.64
CA PHE A 279 15.33 12.82 -11.65
C PHE A 279 13.95 13.11 -12.27
N ASN A 280 12.89 12.74 -11.58
CA ASN A 280 11.53 13.00 -12.01
C ASN A 280 11.27 14.50 -12.18
N SER A 281 10.89 14.90 -13.39
CA SER A 281 10.67 16.30 -13.73
C SER A 281 9.56 16.99 -12.91
N ARG A 282 8.55 16.25 -12.45
CA ARG A 282 7.50 16.78 -11.56
C ARG A 282 8.10 17.09 -10.19
N GLN A 283 8.92 16.17 -9.66
CA GLN A 283 9.56 16.37 -8.36
C GLN A 283 10.59 17.52 -8.40
N ILE A 284 11.35 17.67 -9.49
CA ILE A 284 12.25 18.83 -9.67
C ILE A 284 11.46 20.14 -9.61
N LYS A 285 10.34 20.22 -10.34
CA LYS A 285 9.47 21.42 -10.32
C LYS A 285 8.93 21.70 -8.92
N GLU A 286 8.61 20.65 -8.19
CA GLU A 286 8.12 20.76 -6.81
C GLU A 286 9.22 21.27 -5.86
N GLU A 287 10.46 20.74 -5.94
CA GLU A 287 11.58 21.25 -5.13
C GLU A 287 11.91 22.74 -5.47
N CYS A 288 11.82 23.11 -6.73
CA CYS A 288 11.93 24.53 -7.14
C CYS A 288 10.82 25.39 -6.51
N LEU A 289 9.61 24.87 -6.42
CA LEU A 289 8.49 25.57 -5.80
C LEU A 289 8.66 25.68 -4.28
N LYS A 290 9.09 24.61 -3.63
CA LYS A 290 9.45 24.61 -2.20
C LYS A 290 10.53 25.65 -1.89
N ALA A 291 11.55 25.72 -2.73
CA ALA A 291 12.62 26.71 -2.59
C ALA A 291 12.12 28.18 -2.68
N LYS A 292 11.05 28.45 -3.43
CA LYS A 292 10.43 29.78 -3.51
C LYS A 292 9.69 30.18 -2.23
N TYR A 293 9.12 29.18 -1.52
CA TYR A 293 8.29 29.40 -0.32
C TYR A 293 8.95 28.94 0.96
N LEU A 294 10.26 29.11 1.08
CA LEU A 294 11.07 28.73 2.26
C LEU A 294 10.60 29.33 3.59
N GLU A 295 9.95 30.47 3.56
CA GLU A 295 9.39 31.12 4.76
C GLU A 295 8.31 30.27 5.45
N TYR A 296 7.67 29.33 4.70
CA TYR A 296 6.70 28.36 5.21
C TYR A 296 7.31 26.97 5.42
N CYS A 297 8.63 26.89 5.52
CA CYS A 297 9.39 25.64 5.54
C CYS A 297 8.92 24.67 6.63
N VAL A 298 8.64 25.13 7.85
CA VAL A 298 8.30 24.22 8.97
C VAL A 298 7.04 23.38 8.69
N PRO A 299 5.87 23.94 8.31
CA PRO A 299 4.71 23.14 7.95
C PRO A 299 4.97 22.22 6.75
N MET A 300 5.67 22.71 5.72
CA MET A 300 5.98 21.94 4.52
C MET A 300 6.90 20.75 4.81
N VAL A 301 7.97 20.95 5.60
CA VAL A 301 8.88 19.88 6.03
C VAL A 301 8.15 18.84 6.87
N LYS A 302 7.25 19.26 7.76
CA LYS A 302 6.42 18.34 8.53
C LYS A 302 5.57 17.44 7.62
N LEU A 303 4.99 18.02 6.56
CA LEU A 303 4.21 17.27 5.58
C LEU A 303 5.09 16.32 4.76
N GLU A 304 6.25 16.77 4.27
CA GLU A 304 7.21 15.94 3.53
C GLU A 304 7.66 14.71 4.29
N ASN A 305 7.79 14.85 5.61
CA ASN A 305 8.21 13.78 6.50
C ASN A 305 7.12 12.74 6.72
N GLY A 306 5.87 13.08 6.41
CA GLY A 306 4.76 12.16 6.50
C GLY A 306 4.94 10.95 5.59
N ARG A 307 4.50 9.77 6.08
CA ARG A 307 4.64 8.51 5.33
C ARG A 307 3.91 8.53 3.99
N PHE A 308 2.72 9.15 3.95
CA PHE A 308 1.96 9.29 2.71
C PHE A 308 2.70 10.13 1.68
N PHE A 309 3.23 11.26 2.11
CA PHE A 309 3.85 12.25 1.23
C PHE A 309 5.26 11.85 0.82
N SER A 310 6.07 11.35 1.75
CA SER A 310 7.44 10.89 1.47
C SER A 310 8.24 11.84 0.57
N GLY A 311 8.17 13.14 0.87
CA GLY A 311 8.84 14.20 0.10
C GLY A 311 8.01 14.81 -1.03
N HIS A 312 6.88 14.21 -1.46
CA HIS A 312 6.01 14.74 -2.51
C HIS A 312 4.79 15.44 -1.89
N ILE A 313 4.78 16.78 -1.91
CA ILE A 313 3.71 17.61 -1.32
C ILE A 313 2.94 18.44 -2.37
N GLY A 314 2.98 18.02 -3.64
CA GLY A 314 2.30 18.69 -4.75
C GLY A 314 0.83 18.96 -4.48
N MET A 315 0.17 18.07 -3.75
CA MET A 315 -1.22 18.21 -3.29
C MET A 315 -1.44 19.52 -2.49
N LEU A 316 -0.51 19.89 -1.60
CA LEU A 316 -0.59 21.15 -0.87
C LEU A 316 -0.52 22.35 -1.82
N PHE A 317 0.38 22.30 -2.80
CA PHE A 317 0.53 23.38 -3.78
C PHE A 317 -0.68 23.51 -4.69
N ASP A 318 -1.25 22.41 -5.14
CA ASP A 318 -2.50 22.41 -5.91
C ASP A 318 -3.66 22.99 -5.10
N MET A 319 -3.80 22.58 -3.84
CA MET A 319 -4.84 23.10 -2.95
C MET A 319 -4.68 24.59 -2.66
N LEU A 320 -3.46 25.09 -2.60
CA LEU A 320 -3.14 26.51 -2.45
C LEU A 320 -3.13 27.26 -3.80
N SER A 321 -3.39 26.55 -4.92
CA SER A 321 -3.39 27.11 -6.27
C SER A 321 -2.04 27.71 -6.70
N LEU A 322 -0.93 27.16 -6.18
CA LEU A 322 0.42 27.60 -6.52
C LEU A 322 0.94 26.95 -7.77
N LYS A 323 1.56 27.76 -8.65
CA LYS A 323 2.14 27.27 -9.91
C LYS A 323 3.65 27.51 -9.94
N PRO A 324 4.43 26.63 -10.60
CA PRO A 324 5.87 26.82 -10.76
C PRO A 324 6.23 28.08 -11.55
N THR A 325 5.38 28.46 -12.51
CA THR A 325 5.54 29.63 -13.37
C THR A 325 4.57 30.71 -12.95
N GLY A 326 5.04 31.69 -12.19
CA GLY A 326 4.24 32.83 -11.73
C GLY A 326 5.03 33.72 -10.78
N SER A 327 4.59 34.99 -10.63
CA SER A 327 5.09 35.84 -9.56
C SER A 327 4.82 35.20 -8.20
N GLN A 328 5.71 35.40 -7.25
CA GLN A 328 5.55 34.91 -5.89
C GLN A 328 4.26 35.51 -5.30
N CYS A 329 3.25 34.68 -5.07
CA CYS A 329 2.05 35.09 -4.38
C CYS A 329 2.35 35.12 -2.87
N HIS A 330 1.89 36.16 -2.19
CA HIS A 330 1.93 36.18 -0.72
C HIS A 330 0.94 35.11 -0.22
N LEU A 331 1.45 34.11 0.49
CA LEU A 331 0.63 33.08 1.10
C LEU A 331 0.18 33.52 2.49
N ASP A 332 -1.09 33.31 2.78
CA ASP A 332 -1.59 33.41 4.13
C ASP A 332 -1.06 32.22 4.98
N LYS A 333 -0.29 32.55 6.02
CA LYS A 333 0.33 31.56 6.91
C LYS A 333 -0.70 30.64 7.55
N ASP A 334 -1.82 31.20 8.01
CA ASP A 334 -2.88 30.42 8.65
C ASP A 334 -3.51 29.41 7.69
N SER A 335 -3.59 29.77 6.41
CA SER A 335 -4.05 28.84 5.37
C SER A 335 -3.06 27.73 5.12
N VAL A 336 -1.75 28.00 5.02
CA VAL A 336 -0.73 26.96 4.87
C VAL A 336 -0.77 25.99 6.05
N GLU A 337 -0.84 26.49 7.28
CA GLU A 337 -0.93 25.68 8.49
C GLU A 337 -2.22 24.85 8.53
N ALA A 338 -3.36 25.42 8.16
CA ALA A 338 -4.63 24.71 8.14
C ALA A 338 -4.67 23.59 7.08
N TYR A 339 -4.21 23.87 5.85
CA TYR A 339 -4.14 22.84 4.82
C TYR A 339 -3.15 21.73 5.19
N THR A 340 -1.98 22.08 5.70
CA THR A 340 -0.99 21.09 6.16
C THR A 340 -1.53 20.26 7.30
N GLY A 341 -2.21 20.89 8.29
CA GLY A 341 -2.82 20.18 9.41
C GLY A 341 -3.88 19.17 8.97
N VAL A 342 -4.75 19.55 8.04
CA VAL A 342 -5.77 18.65 7.47
C VAL A 342 -5.12 17.50 6.70
N LEU A 343 -4.15 17.80 5.85
CA LEU A 343 -3.46 16.76 5.06
C LEU A 343 -2.74 15.75 5.94
N LEU A 344 -2.07 16.20 7.00
CA LEU A 344 -1.44 15.30 7.98
C LEU A 344 -2.47 14.49 8.76
N ALA A 345 -3.56 15.11 9.19
CA ALA A 345 -4.61 14.40 9.91
C ALA A 345 -5.28 13.33 9.04
N VAL A 346 -5.50 13.64 7.75
CA VAL A 346 -6.12 12.71 6.81
C VAL A 346 -5.16 11.59 6.40
N PHE A 347 -3.90 11.90 6.07
CA PHE A 347 -3.00 10.95 5.43
C PHE A 347 -1.88 10.41 6.32
N ASP A 348 -1.54 11.07 7.42
CA ASP A 348 -0.45 10.67 8.31
C ASP A 348 -0.79 10.77 9.80
N GLY A 349 -2.05 10.73 10.15
CA GLY A 349 -2.54 10.93 11.52
C GLY A 349 -1.62 10.40 12.62
N GLN A 350 -1.72 10.92 13.84
CA GLN A 350 -0.77 10.69 14.93
C GLN A 350 -0.44 9.22 15.24
N ASP A 351 -1.19 8.26 14.70
CA ASP A 351 -0.98 6.80 14.89
C ASP A 351 -0.50 6.09 13.63
N GLY A 352 0.07 6.79 12.67
CA GLY A 352 0.85 6.19 11.58
C GLY A 352 0.11 5.69 10.36
N GLY A 353 -1.11 6.10 10.14
CA GLY A 353 -1.84 5.81 8.91
C GLY A 353 -3.15 6.57 8.87
N CYS A 354 -3.24 7.41 7.88
CA CYS A 354 -4.32 8.33 7.65
C CYS A 354 -5.70 7.73 7.63
N THR A 355 -5.78 6.57 7.09
CA THR A 355 -7.06 5.93 6.85
C THR A 355 -7.57 5.22 8.09
N GLN A 356 -6.72 4.94 9.06
CA GLN A 356 -7.14 4.22 10.26
C GLN A 356 -7.89 5.09 11.29
N LYS A 357 -7.53 6.36 11.44
CA LYS A 357 -8.22 7.24 12.41
C LYS A 357 -9.45 7.96 11.89
N LEU A 358 -9.42 8.46 10.64
CA LEU A 358 -10.57 9.11 10.04
C LEU A 358 -11.51 8.14 9.34
N ASP A 359 -11.01 6.98 8.99
CA ASP A 359 -11.69 5.99 8.16
C ASP A 359 -11.72 4.59 8.78
N ASP A 360 -11.77 4.50 10.11
CA ASP A 360 -11.96 3.23 10.84
C ASP A 360 -13.03 2.34 10.19
N ASN A 361 -13.68 1.48 10.91
CA ASN A 361 -14.77 0.62 10.44
C ASN A 361 -15.97 1.39 9.83
N GLU A 362 -16.00 2.72 9.96
CA GLU A 362 -17.07 3.57 9.41
C GLU A 362 -16.77 4.14 8.02
N HIS A 363 -15.53 4.02 7.52
CA HIS A 363 -15.11 4.45 6.19
C HIS A 363 -15.48 5.89 5.83
N LEU A 364 -15.39 6.80 6.79
CA LEU A 364 -15.95 8.16 6.71
C LEU A 364 -15.41 8.97 5.52
N LEU A 365 -14.09 8.91 5.27
CA LEU A 365 -13.48 9.65 4.16
C LEU A 365 -13.99 9.16 2.81
N ARG A 366 -14.08 7.85 2.62
CA ARG A 366 -14.59 7.24 1.37
C ARG A 366 -16.06 7.50 1.17
N ARG A 367 -16.85 7.39 2.24
CA ARG A 367 -18.29 7.72 2.22
C ARG A 367 -18.51 9.19 1.88
N ALA A 368 -17.73 10.09 2.47
CA ALA A 368 -17.78 11.52 2.18
C ALA A 368 -17.40 11.86 0.72
N LEU A 369 -16.38 11.18 0.16
CA LEU A 369 -16.02 11.35 -1.25
C LEU A 369 -17.15 11.03 -2.21
N MET A 370 -17.99 10.05 -1.87
CA MET A 370 -19.16 9.68 -2.68
C MET A 370 -20.22 10.78 -2.77
N THR A 371 -20.14 11.81 -1.93
CA THR A 371 -21.11 12.93 -1.96
C THR A 371 -20.72 14.01 -2.95
N PHE A 372 -19.48 14.07 -3.41
CA PHE A 372 -18.97 15.06 -4.36
C PHE A 372 -19.10 14.61 -5.81
N ARG A 373 -19.19 15.56 -6.75
CA ARG A 373 -19.26 15.31 -8.20
C ARG A 373 -18.19 16.13 -8.94
N PRO A 374 -17.59 15.59 -10.00
CA PRO A 374 -17.67 14.19 -10.41
C PRO A 374 -17.00 13.31 -9.37
N TYR A 375 -17.65 12.21 -9.02
CA TYR A 375 -16.97 11.14 -8.27
C TYR A 375 -16.50 10.13 -9.29
N TYR A 376 -15.35 9.55 -9.00
CA TYR A 376 -14.72 8.67 -9.95
C TYR A 376 -14.39 7.34 -9.29
N PHE A 377 -14.98 6.27 -9.81
CA PHE A 377 -14.66 4.91 -9.46
C PHE A 377 -13.77 4.24 -10.50
N GLY A 378 -13.08 4.98 -11.36
CA GLY A 378 -12.42 4.41 -12.50
C GLY A 378 -13.44 3.73 -13.40
N MET A 379 -14.16 4.46 -14.19
CA MET A 379 -15.41 4.07 -14.87
C MET A 379 -15.25 3.01 -15.95
N GLU A 380 -14.07 2.57 -16.28
CA GLU A 380 -13.87 1.56 -17.30
C GLU A 380 -13.68 0.17 -16.67
N LYS A 381 -14.76 -0.58 -16.60
CA LYS A 381 -14.84 -2.04 -16.45
C LYS A 381 -14.16 -2.74 -15.27
N SER A 382 -13.23 -2.16 -14.55
CA SER A 382 -12.74 -2.68 -13.27
C SER A 382 -12.03 -1.61 -12.45
N CYS A 383 -12.63 -1.20 -11.35
CA CYS A 383 -12.08 -0.20 -10.44
C CYS A 383 -11.20 -0.85 -9.41
N SER A 384 -9.88 -0.86 -9.59
CA SER A 384 -8.99 -1.45 -8.60
C SER A 384 -8.52 -0.46 -7.53
N TRP A 385 -8.56 0.82 -7.79
CA TRP A 385 -7.91 1.86 -6.99
C TRP A 385 -8.88 2.83 -6.31
N CYS A 386 -10.12 2.85 -6.72
CA CYS A 386 -11.14 3.72 -6.12
C CYS A 386 -11.51 3.36 -4.67
N PHE A 387 -11.06 2.21 -4.16
CA PHE A 387 -11.39 1.78 -2.80
C PHE A 387 -10.42 2.27 -1.74
N CYS A 388 -9.22 2.71 -2.14
CA CYS A 388 -8.25 3.33 -1.26
C CYS A 388 -8.09 2.60 0.08
N ASN A 389 -7.86 1.27 0.03
CA ASN A 389 -7.73 0.43 1.22
C ASN A 389 -6.38 0.62 1.93
N GLY A 390 -5.41 1.22 1.25
CA GLY A 390 -4.07 1.46 1.76
C GLY A 390 -3.46 2.74 1.21
N LEU A 391 -2.31 3.12 1.76
CA LEU A 391 -1.61 4.36 1.36
C LEU A 391 -1.25 4.40 -0.11
N ASP A 392 -0.86 3.26 -0.69
CA ASP A 392 -0.44 3.21 -2.09
C ASP A 392 -1.62 3.41 -3.03
N GLU A 393 -2.80 2.86 -2.69
CA GLU A 393 -4.03 3.12 -3.44
C GLU A 393 -4.49 4.58 -3.34
N TRP A 394 -4.36 5.21 -2.17
CA TRP A 394 -4.61 6.65 -2.02
C TRP A 394 -3.64 7.50 -2.83
N ARG A 395 -2.35 7.11 -2.89
CA ARG A 395 -1.36 7.79 -3.74
C ARG A 395 -1.71 7.66 -5.22
N GLU A 396 -2.10 6.47 -5.64
CA GLU A 396 -2.55 6.22 -7.00
C GLU A 396 -3.78 7.08 -7.32
N TYR A 397 -4.79 7.08 -6.45
CA TYR A 397 -5.99 7.90 -6.59
C TYR A 397 -5.68 9.39 -6.80
N VAL A 398 -4.76 9.95 -6.00
CA VAL A 398 -4.37 11.36 -6.09
C VAL A 398 -3.53 11.64 -7.35
N ASN A 399 -2.73 10.68 -7.81
CA ASN A 399 -1.74 10.92 -8.88
C ASN A 399 -2.26 10.59 -10.28
N THR A 400 -3.29 9.76 -10.42
CA THR A 400 -3.69 9.21 -11.71
C THR A 400 -4.68 10.11 -12.44
N GLU A 401 -5.77 10.53 -11.80
CA GLU A 401 -6.87 11.21 -12.46
C GLU A 401 -7.12 12.59 -11.86
N GLU A 402 -7.23 13.60 -12.74
CA GLU A 402 -7.48 14.98 -12.31
C GLU A 402 -8.84 15.12 -11.60
N ASP A 403 -9.87 14.46 -12.09
CA ASP A 403 -11.20 14.51 -11.50
C ASP A 403 -11.24 13.89 -10.10
N CYS A 404 -10.54 12.75 -9.89
CA CYS A 404 -10.41 12.14 -8.57
C CYS A 404 -9.74 13.08 -7.58
N ARG A 405 -8.66 13.71 -8.01
CA ARG A 405 -7.88 14.66 -7.22
C ARG A 405 -8.73 15.88 -6.86
N ASN A 406 -9.45 16.44 -7.84
CA ASN A 406 -10.30 17.59 -7.63
C ASN A 406 -11.46 17.29 -6.68
N THR A 407 -12.06 16.11 -6.77
CA THR A 407 -13.11 15.66 -5.84
C THR A 407 -12.58 15.59 -4.41
N LEU A 408 -11.42 14.99 -4.20
CA LEU A 408 -10.77 14.96 -2.89
C LEU A 408 -10.44 16.37 -2.38
N TYR A 409 -9.89 17.24 -3.23
CA TYR A 409 -9.58 18.62 -2.85
C TYR A 409 -10.83 19.41 -2.46
N SER A 410 -11.94 19.23 -3.15
CA SER A 410 -13.22 19.86 -2.80
C SER A 410 -13.68 19.40 -1.41
N LEU A 411 -13.67 18.09 -1.14
CA LEU A 411 -14.01 17.57 0.19
C LEU A 411 -13.11 18.17 1.29
N LEU A 412 -11.79 18.18 1.08
CA LEU A 412 -10.86 18.71 2.05
C LEU A 412 -11.06 20.20 2.29
N LYS A 413 -11.21 20.99 1.21
CA LYS A 413 -11.37 22.46 1.27
C LYS A 413 -12.72 22.89 1.86
N GLU A 414 -13.79 22.23 1.48
CA GLU A 414 -15.15 22.67 1.84
C GLU A 414 -15.59 22.14 3.21
N VAL A 415 -15.12 20.95 3.60
CA VAL A 415 -15.56 20.30 4.83
C VAL A 415 -14.52 20.36 5.94
N LEU A 416 -13.27 19.93 5.64
CA LEU A 416 -12.27 19.69 6.69
C LEU A 416 -11.44 20.94 7.04
N VAL A 417 -11.02 21.75 6.07
CA VAL A 417 -10.22 22.94 6.35
C VAL A 417 -10.98 23.94 7.21
N PRO A 418 -12.28 24.27 6.96
CA PRO A 418 -13.04 25.14 7.85
C PRO A 418 -13.19 24.58 9.27
N ALA A 419 -13.35 23.25 9.39
CA ALA A 419 -13.42 22.59 10.70
C ALA A 419 -12.11 22.67 11.46
N HIS A 420 -10.98 22.42 10.79
CA HIS A 420 -9.65 22.52 11.37
C HIS A 420 -9.35 23.95 11.86
N LYS A 421 -9.66 24.98 11.08
CA LYS A 421 -9.53 26.38 11.46
C LYS A 421 -10.33 26.73 12.73
N LYS A 422 -11.48 26.07 12.92
CA LYS A 422 -12.34 26.23 14.12
C LYS A 422 -11.97 25.27 15.25
N ARG A 423 -10.91 24.47 15.11
CA ARG A 423 -10.46 23.44 16.07
C ARG A 423 -11.53 22.39 16.38
N ILE A 424 -12.38 22.07 15.41
CA ILE A 424 -13.38 21.01 15.50
C ILE A 424 -12.66 19.68 15.18
N ASP A 425 -13.03 18.61 15.88
CA ASP A 425 -12.54 17.27 15.58
C ASP A 425 -12.93 16.86 14.17
N LEU A 426 -11.94 16.47 13.35
CA LEU A 426 -12.14 16.21 11.93
C LEU A 426 -12.91 14.91 11.67
N ARG A 427 -12.74 13.89 12.54
CA ARG A 427 -13.47 12.64 12.44
C ARG A 427 -14.96 12.87 12.74
N GLN A 428 -15.25 13.58 13.84
CA GLN A 428 -16.62 13.93 14.18
C GLN A 428 -17.24 14.80 13.09
N LYS A 429 -16.50 15.73 12.52
CA LYS A 429 -17.00 16.56 11.40
C LYS A 429 -17.35 15.74 10.17
N LEU A 430 -16.51 14.75 9.81
CA LEU A 430 -16.80 13.85 8.70
C LEU A 430 -18.03 12.96 9.00
N TYR A 431 -18.13 12.46 10.23
CA TYR A 431 -19.28 11.67 10.66
C TYR A 431 -20.58 12.46 10.52
N ASP A 432 -20.65 13.65 11.14
CA ASP A 432 -21.83 14.52 11.07
C ASP A 432 -22.17 14.89 9.62
N TYR A 433 -21.14 15.17 8.80
CA TYR A 433 -21.32 15.48 7.39
C TYR A 433 -21.93 14.31 6.62
N VAL A 434 -21.38 13.10 6.77
CA VAL A 434 -21.86 11.89 6.08
C VAL A 434 -23.27 11.54 6.52
N GLU A 435 -23.58 11.61 7.82
CA GLU A 435 -24.91 11.28 8.34
C GLU A 435 -25.97 12.31 7.86
N THR A 436 -25.64 13.60 7.88
CA THR A 436 -26.54 14.65 7.37
C THR A 436 -26.84 14.43 5.89
N ILE A 437 -25.80 14.22 5.08
CA ILE A 437 -25.96 14.00 3.64
C ILE A 437 -26.65 12.65 3.34
N SER A 438 -26.39 11.62 4.13
CA SER A 438 -27.08 10.33 3.98
C SER A 438 -28.61 10.50 4.09
N CYS A 439 -29.08 11.29 5.06
CA CYS A 439 -30.50 11.59 5.22
C CYS A 439 -31.04 12.43 4.05
N GLU A 440 -30.29 13.42 3.58
CA GLU A 440 -30.68 14.24 2.43
C GLU A 440 -30.72 13.43 1.13
N TYR A 441 -29.80 12.52 0.94
CA TYR A 441 -29.75 11.62 -0.22
C TYR A 441 -30.87 10.61 -0.25
N GLU A 442 -31.39 10.17 0.89
CA GLU A 442 -32.58 9.32 0.95
C GLU A 442 -33.81 10.04 0.35
N GLN A 443 -33.90 11.34 0.58
CA GLN A 443 -34.96 12.17 -0.03
C GLN A 443 -34.70 12.43 -1.53
N LEU A 444 -33.48 12.74 -1.91
CA LEU A 444 -33.07 13.00 -3.29
C LEU A 444 -33.15 11.77 -4.20
N LEU A 445 -32.94 10.57 -3.67
CA LEU A 445 -33.07 9.31 -4.42
C LEU A 445 -34.51 9.00 -4.83
N LEU A 446 -35.49 9.57 -4.12
CA LEU A 446 -36.89 9.49 -4.48
C LEU A 446 -37.24 10.43 -5.65
N GLU A 447 -36.39 11.40 -5.95
CA GLU A 447 -36.67 12.48 -6.90
C GLU A 447 -35.82 12.48 -8.19
N THR A 448 -34.64 11.84 -8.21
CA THR A 448 -33.70 11.93 -9.36
C THR A 448 -33.04 10.64 -9.78
N ASP A 449 -32.94 10.48 -11.08
CA ASP A 449 -32.66 9.30 -11.86
C ASP A 449 -31.23 8.71 -11.83
N ASP A 450 -30.24 9.43 -11.36
CA ASP A 450 -28.89 9.15 -11.85
C ASP A 450 -27.96 8.40 -10.89
N ASN A 451 -28.30 8.15 -9.62
CA ASN A 451 -27.30 7.67 -8.67
C ASN A 451 -27.81 6.86 -7.46
N SER A 452 -28.80 6.03 -7.61
CA SER A 452 -29.31 5.19 -6.49
C SER A 452 -28.21 4.34 -5.81
N PHE A 453 -27.18 3.93 -6.55
CA PHE A 453 -26.08 3.15 -5.99
C PHE A 453 -25.20 3.95 -5.03
N ARG A 454 -25.04 5.26 -5.21
CA ARG A 454 -24.24 6.12 -4.31
C ARG A 454 -24.78 6.12 -2.90
N TYR A 455 -26.10 6.14 -2.78
CA TYR A 455 -26.76 6.03 -1.49
C TYR A 455 -26.23 4.84 -0.67
N HIS A 456 -26.15 3.67 -1.30
CA HIS A 456 -25.70 2.46 -0.62
C HIS A 456 -24.23 2.54 -0.18
N PHE A 457 -23.35 3.21 -0.93
CA PHE A 457 -21.98 3.46 -0.54
C PHE A 457 -21.85 4.52 0.56
N ILE A 458 -22.71 5.53 0.57
CA ILE A 458 -22.73 6.58 1.60
C ILE A 458 -23.33 6.04 2.89
N HIS A 459 -24.47 5.35 2.80
CA HIS A 459 -25.27 4.94 3.95
C HIS A 459 -24.74 3.69 4.67
N HIS A 460 -24.15 2.73 3.93
CA HIS A 460 -23.74 1.44 4.48
C HIS A 460 -22.22 1.27 4.59
N PRO A 461 -21.60 1.50 5.77
CA PRO A 461 -20.18 1.20 5.98
C PRO A 461 -19.83 -0.27 5.65
N GLY A 462 -20.72 -1.21 5.94
CA GLY A 462 -20.50 -2.64 5.66
C GLY A 462 -20.31 -2.98 4.18
N VAL A 463 -20.72 -2.12 3.24
CA VAL A 463 -20.41 -2.28 1.80
C VAL A 463 -18.91 -2.14 1.57
N TRP A 464 -18.26 -1.19 2.23
CA TRP A 464 -16.82 -0.98 2.17
C TRP A 464 -16.04 -2.12 2.83
N ASP A 465 -16.53 -2.64 3.96
CA ASP A 465 -15.93 -3.81 4.62
C ASP A 465 -15.97 -5.04 3.71
N TYR A 466 -17.08 -5.26 3.03
CA TYR A 466 -17.19 -6.36 2.08
C TYR A 466 -16.19 -6.24 0.94
N MET A 467 -15.85 -5.03 0.52
CA MET A 467 -14.91 -4.75 -0.56
C MET A 467 -13.45 -4.57 -0.10
N ARG A 468 -13.15 -4.69 1.18
CA ARG A 468 -11.84 -4.37 1.77
C ARG A 468 -10.63 -5.00 1.09
N THR A 469 -10.79 -6.15 0.43
CA THR A 469 -9.75 -6.81 -0.36
C THR A 469 -10.19 -7.03 -1.82
N LYS A 470 -11.19 -6.27 -2.33
CA LYS A 470 -11.97 -6.73 -3.46
C LYS A 470 -12.40 -5.56 -4.32
N ARG A 471 -12.67 -5.86 -5.59
CA ARG A 471 -12.95 -4.86 -6.61
C ARG A 471 -14.44 -4.81 -6.89
N CYS A 472 -14.98 -3.62 -7.04
CA CYS A 472 -16.29 -3.41 -7.62
C CYS A 472 -16.25 -3.69 -9.13
N ILE A 473 -17.22 -4.40 -9.63
CA ILE A 473 -17.36 -4.67 -11.07
C ILE A 473 -18.64 -4.01 -11.54
N TRP A 474 -18.51 -3.13 -12.51
CA TRP A 474 -19.64 -2.56 -13.20
C TRP A 474 -20.10 -3.50 -14.32
N THR A 475 -21.38 -3.56 -14.55
CA THR A 475 -21.92 -4.14 -15.77
C THR A 475 -22.15 -3.07 -16.85
N ASP A 476 -22.29 -3.49 -18.09
CA ASP A 476 -22.30 -2.60 -19.25
C ASP A 476 -23.40 -1.52 -19.23
N ASN A 477 -24.40 -1.65 -18.39
CA ASN A 477 -25.56 -0.74 -18.28
C ASN A 477 -25.52 0.20 -17.05
N ASN A 478 -24.44 0.22 -16.27
CA ASN A 478 -24.23 1.03 -15.07
C ASN A 478 -25.25 0.83 -13.92
N TYR A 479 -26.16 -0.14 -14.02
CA TYR A 479 -27.19 -0.40 -12.99
C TYR A 479 -26.86 -1.60 -12.10
N ASP A 480 -26.15 -2.59 -12.64
CA ASP A 480 -25.81 -3.81 -11.92
C ASP A 480 -24.38 -3.72 -11.40
N ILE A 481 -24.25 -3.22 -10.17
CA ILE A 481 -22.95 -3.11 -9.49
C ILE A 481 -22.72 -4.36 -8.68
N LYS A 482 -21.70 -5.13 -9.05
CA LYS A 482 -21.33 -6.37 -8.36
C LYS A 482 -20.07 -6.20 -7.53
N LEU A 483 -20.22 -6.45 -6.24
CA LEU A 483 -19.13 -6.48 -5.27
C LEU A 483 -18.42 -7.83 -5.36
N LYS A 484 -17.12 -7.82 -5.62
CA LYS A 484 -16.34 -9.03 -5.79
C LYS A 484 -15.76 -9.53 -4.46
N THR A 485 -15.81 -10.81 -4.17
CA THR A 485 -15.37 -11.40 -2.90
C THR A 485 -13.95 -11.97 -2.89
N SER A 486 -13.35 -12.24 -4.04
CA SER A 486 -11.96 -12.73 -4.15
C SER A 486 -11.36 -12.45 -5.54
N ASN A 487 -10.05 -12.62 -5.69
CA ASN A 487 -9.34 -12.40 -6.95
C ASN A 487 -9.33 -13.63 -7.88
N GLY A 488 -9.92 -14.75 -7.48
CA GLY A 488 -9.95 -16.00 -8.29
C GLY A 488 -11.08 -16.04 -9.30
N ASN A 489 -10.98 -16.96 -10.28
CA ASN A 489 -12.02 -17.19 -11.30
C ASN A 489 -13.35 -17.67 -10.70
N ASN A 490 -13.32 -18.31 -9.53
CA ASN A 490 -14.50 -18.77 -8.78
C ASN A 490 -14.97 -17.75 -7.72
N SER A 491 -14.57 -16.49 -7.84
CA SER A 491 -14.98 -15.45 -6.90
C SER A 491 -16.48 -15.21 -6.97
N GLY A 492 -17.13 -15.31 -5.84
CA GLY A 492 -18.51 -14.85 -5.69
C GLY A 492 -18.62 -13.36 -6.02
N ARG A 493 -19.72 -12.98 -6.65
CA ARG A 493 -20.06 -11.60 -6.96
C ARG A 493 -21.39 -11.30 -6.33
N MET A 494 -21.42 -10.31 -5.44
CA MET A 494 -22.64 -9.89 -4.78
C MET A 494 -23.13 -8.60 -5.41
N GLU A 495 -24.38 -8.54 -5.84
CA GLU A 495 -24.97 -7.30 -6.32
C GLU A 495 -25.14 -6.32 -5.15
N LEU A 496 -24.82 -5.04 -5.38
CA LEU A 496 -24.72 -4.00 -4.35
C LEU A 496 -26.01 -3.80 -3.57
N ARG A 497 -27.15 -3.62 -4.25
CA ARG A 497 -28.44 -3.34 -3.62
C ARG A 497 -28.95 -4.53 -2.83
N THR A 498 -28.72 -5.72 -3.36
CA THR A 498 -29.01 -6.99 -2.68
C THR A 498 -28.20 -7.14 -1.40
N TYR A 499 -26.94 -6.72 -1.42
CA TYR A 499 -26.11 -6.72 -0.22
C TYR A 499 -26.51 -5.64 0.78
N ALA A 500 -26.88 -4.47 0.31
CA ALA A 500 -27.39 -3.39 1.15
C ALA A 500 -28.66 -3.82 1.90
N LEU A 501 -29.56 -4.56 1.26
CA LEU A 501 -30.73 -5.15 1.92
C LEU A 501 -30.34 -6.11 3.06
N PHE A 502 -29.30 -6.92 2.86
CA PHE A 502 -28.76 -7.77 3.92
C PHE A 502 -28.24 -6.94 5.10
N LEU A 503 -27.55 -5.83 4.83
CA LEU A 503 -27.06 -4.94 5.88
C LEU A 503 -28.21 -4.25 6.62
N ASP A 504 -29.23 -3.80 5.91
CA ASP A 504 -30.45 -3.23 6.51
C ASP A 504 -31.11 -4.23 7.47
N TYR A 505 -31.28 -5.46 7.03
CA TYR A 505 -31.86 -6.50 7.89
C TYR A 505 -30.99 -6.78 9.11
N ARG A 506 -29.68 -6.77 8.95
CA ARG A 506 -28.76 -7.09 10.04
C ARG A 506 -28.64 -5.99 11.09
N TYR A 507 -28.71 -4.72 10.69
CA TYR A 507 -28.38 -3.58 11.54
C TYR A 507 -29.57 -2.65 11.85
N ASN A 508 -30.64 -2.68 11.07
CA ASN A 508 -31.80 -1.81 11.29
C ASN A 508 -32.87 -2.50 12.17
N ASP A 509 -33.17 -1.88 13.31
CA ASP A 509 -34.13 -2.42 14.29
C ASP A 509 -35.55 -2.44 13.75
N ASP A 510 -35.95 -1.51 12.89
CA ASP A 510 -37.29 -1.45 12.30
C ASP A 510 -37.59 -2.63 11.36
N PHE A 511 -36.53 -3.27 10.82
CA PHE A 511 -36.66 -4.43 9.94
C PHE A 511 -36.50 -5.78 10.71
N LYS A 512 -36.21 -5.74 11.98
CA LYS A 512 -36.11 -6.92 12.84
C LYS A 512 -37.48 -7.52 13.13
N CYS A 513 -38.03 -8.28 12.17
CA CYS A 513 -39.12 -9.16 12.51
C CYS A 513 -38.56 -10.46 13.07
N ASP A 514 -38.84 -10.76 14.34
CA ASP A 514 -38.57 -12.07 14.98
C ASP A 514 -37.29 -12.79 14.54
N ARG A 515 -36.16 -12.09 14.75
CA ARG A 515 -34.82 -12.56 14.34
C ARG A 515 -34.40 -13.90 14.89
N THR A 516 -35.03 -14.32 15.96
CA THR A 516 -34.62 -15.54 16.66
C THR A 516 -34.78 -16.80 15.84
N ASP A 517 -35.73 -16.80 14.92
CA ASP A 517 -36.10 -18.00 14.18
C ASP A 517 -35.65 -18.01 12.71
N TRP A 518 -35.31 -16.85 12.14
CA TRP A 518 -34.87 -16.73 10.76
C TRP A 518 -33.37 -16.53 10.65
N LYS A 519 -32.70 -17.47 9.96
CA LYS A 519 -31.30 -17.33 9.59
C LYS A 519 -31.20 -16.45 8.33
N VAL A 520 -30.45 -15.38 8.40
CA VAL A 520 -30.14 -14.54 7.24
C VAL A 520 -28.72 -14.75 6.75
N GLY A 521 -28.53 -14.72 5.45
CA GLY A 521 -27.22 -14.83 4.82
C GLY A 521 -27.22 -14.31 3.40
N ILE A 522 -26.06 -14.43 2.76
CA ILE A 522 -25.85 -14.00 1.37
C ILE A 522 -25.39 -15.17 0.51
N TRP A 523 -25.81 -15.17 -0.74
CA TRP A 523 -25.35 -16.13 -1.76
C TRP A 523 -24.72 -15.37 -2.93
N PRO A 524 -23.38 -15.32 -3.03
CA PRO A 524 -22.69 -14.48 -3.99
C PRO A 524 -22.41 -15.17 -5.34
N LYS A 525 -23.08 -16.26 -5.67
CA LYS A 525 -22.89 -17.03 -6.91
C LYS A 525 -24.11 -16.93 -7.83
N GLY A 526 -23.89 -17.00 -9.15
CA GLY A 526 -24.96 -16.92 -10.12
C GLY A 526 -25.73 -15.59 -9.99
N ARG A 527 -27.05 -15.66 -9.88
CA ARG A 527 -27.86 -14.53 -9.44
C ARG A 527 -27.68 -14.41 -7.93
N SER A 528 -26.88 -13.44 -7.49
CA SER A 528 -26.66 -13.22 -6.07
C SER A 528 -27.95 -12.86 -5.34
N CYS A 529 -28.13 -13.39 -4.14
CA CYS A 529 -29.30 -13.10 -3.31
C CYS A 529 -28.92 -12.92 -1.84
N THR A 530 -29.77 -12.18 -1.15
CA THR A 530 -29.88 -12.23 0.30
C THR A 530 -30.96 -13.26 0.62
N TYR A 531 -30.63 -14.28 1.38
CA TYR A 531 -31.56 -15.34 1.70
C TYR A 531 -31.98 -15.29 3.17
N PHE A 532 -33.23 -15.67 3.41
CA PHE A 532 -33.85 -15.86 4.74
C PHE A 532 -34.28 -17.30 4.83
N GLU A 533 -33.80 -18.04 5.81
CA GLU A 533 -34.10 -19.45 6.02
C GLU A 533 -34.70 -19.69 7.38
N ARG A 534 -35.67 -20.59 7.45
CA ARG A 534 -36.23 -21.11 8.69
C ARG A 534 -36.46 -22.60 8.59
N GLU A 535 -36.08 -23.36 9.64
CA GLU A 535 -36.43 -24.75 9.81
C GLU A 535 -37.54 -24.88 10.87
N PHE A 536 -38.56 -25.67 10.60
CA PHE A 536 -39.67 -25.89 11.49
C PHE A 536 -40.39 -27.21 11.20
N VAL A 537 -41.24 -27.66 12.14
CA VAL A 537 -42.13 -28.80 11.95
C VAL A 537 -43.55 -28.25 11.73
N PHE A 538 -44.26 -28.73 10.72
CA PHE A 538 -45.64 -28.38 10.44
C PHE A 538 -46.37 -29.63 9.97
N GLU A 539 -47.53 -29.92 10.59
CA GLU A 539 -48.29 -31.14 10.34
C GLU A 539 -47.40 -32.41 10.44
N GLN A 540 -46.57 -32.50 11.47
CA GLN A 540 -45.60 -33.61 11.75
C GLN A 540 -44.50 -33.81 10.71
N LYS A 541 -44.38 -32.91 9.74
CA LYS A 541 -43.32 -32.95 8.73
C LYS A 541 -42.33 -31.80 8.92
N LYS A 542 -41.01 -32.11 8.81
CA LYS A 542 -39.96 -31.11 8.90
C LYS A 542 -39.78 -30.41 7.57
N TYR A 543 -39.79 -29.06 7.60
CA TYR A 543 -39.57 -28.21 6.46
C TYR A 543 -38.38 -27.29 6.70
N LYS A 544 -37.69 -26.96 5.61
CA LYS A 544 -36.72 -25.88 5.56
C LYS A 544 -37.16 -24.90 4.47
N VAL A 545 -37.76 -23.80 4.87
CA VAL A 545 -38.25 -22.76 3.98
C VAL A 545 -37.16 -21.73 3.72
N ALA A 546 -37.07 -21.22 2.49
CA ALA A 546 -36.18 -20.15 2.11
C ALA A 546 -36.91 -19.07 1.30
N ILE A 547 -36.51 -17.84 1.53
CA ILE A 547 -36.88 -16.66 0.74
C ILE A 547 -35.59 -16.06 0.20
N ASP A 548 -35.37 -16.17 -1.11
CA ASP A 548 -34.20 -15.61 -1.77
C ASP A 548 -34.58 -14.26 -2.40
N VAL A 549 -34.04 -13.16 -1.90
CA VAL A 549 -34.30 -11.80 -2.38
C VAL A 549 -33.11 -11.32 -3.19
N TYR A 550 -33.39 -10.75 -4.35
CA TYR A 550 -32.37 -10.27 -5.27
C TYR A 550 -32.83 -8.99 -5.99
N PHE A 551 -31.85 -8.18 -6.37
CA PHE A 551 -32.11 -7.08 -7.27
C PHE A 551 -32.45 -7.60 -8.66
N TYR A 552 -33.54 -7.12 -9.22
CA TYR A 552 -34.10 -7.60 -10.47
C TYR A 552 -34.32 -6.47 -11.45
N ASP A 553 -33.38 -6.26 -12.35
CA ASP A 553 -33.54 -5.35 -13.46
C ASP A 553 -34.16 -6.09 -14.64
N LYS A 554 -35.46 -5.92 -14.84
CA LYS A 554 -36.17 -6.48 -15.99
C LYS A 554 -36.25 -5.51 -17.18
N GLN A 555 -35.92 -4.23 -16.97
CA GLN A 555 -36.06 -3.21 -18.00
C GLN A 555 -35.00 -2.13 -17.85
N ALA A 556 -34.08 -2.09 -18.80
CA ALA A 556 -33.14 -0.99 -18.99
C ALA A 556 -33.77 0.39 -19.15
N GLU A 557 -35.08 0.47 -19.13
CA GLU A 557 -35.86 1.70 -19.33
C GLU A 557 -36.28 2.41 -18.02
N ARG A 558 -36.24 1.75 -16.86
CA ARG A 558 -36.52 2.39 -15.56
C ARG A 558 -35.22 2.71 -14.83
N LYS A 559 -34.80 3.91 -15.01
CA LYS A 559 -33.47 4.39 -14.61
C LYS A 559 -33.28 4.69 -13.10
N CYS A 560 -34.28 4.55 -12.24
CA CYS A 560 -34.29 5.23 -10.95
C CYS A 560 -34.68 4.45 -9.72
N GLU A 561 -35.39 3.35 -9.83
CA GLU A 561 -35.91 2.68 -8.65
C GLU A 561 -35.16 1.38 -8.35
N ASP A 562 -34.79 1.20 -7.09
CA ASP A 562 -34.41 -0.09 -6.57
C ASP A 562 -35.57 -1.08 -6.89
N SER A 563 -35.20 -2.12 -7.63
CA SER A 563 -36.15 -3.12 -8.13
C SER A 563 -35.83 -4.47 -7.55
N TYR A 564 -36.61 -4.96 -6.61
CA TYR A 564 -36.40 -6.24 -5.94
C TYR A 564 -37.48 -7.24 -6.32
N ALA A 565 -37.05 -8.49 -6.49
CA ALA A 565 -37.91 -9.65 -6.57
C ALA A 565 -37.46 -10.70 -5.56
N PHE A 566 -38.33 -11.64 -5.24
CA PHE A 566 -37.99 -12.76 -4.38
C PHE A 566 -38.50 -14.07 -4.95
N ASP A 567 -37.79 -15.14 -4.56
CA ASP A 567 -38.21 -16.52 -4.75
C ASP A 567 -38.57 -17.13 -3.38
N LEU A 568 -39.70 -17.76 -3.27
CA LEU A 568 -40.17 -18.48 -2.07
C LEU A 568 -40.19 -19.97 -2.35
N PHE A 569 -39.54 -20.78 -1.53
CA PHE A 569 -39.43 -22.22 -1.80
C PHE A 569 -39.03 -23.03 -0.54
N ILE A 570 -39.29 -24.33 -0.63
CA ILE A 570 -38.74 -25.33 0.31
C ILE A 570 -37.38 -25.75 -0.22
N ARG A 571 -36.34 -25.80 0.63
CA ARG A 571 -35.05 -26.35 0.24
C ARG A 571 -35.10 -27.87 0.23
N SER A 572 -35.42 -28.42 -0.93
CA SER A 572 -35.41 -29.84 -1.22
C SER A 572 -33.98 -30.31 -1.53
N LYS A 573 -33.69 -31.57 -1.28
CA LYS A 573 -32.46 -32.23 -1.73
C LYS A 573 -32.84 -33.33 -2.71
N HIS A 574 -32.63 -33.07 -3.97
CA HIS A 574 -32.71 -34.05 -5.01
C HIS A 574 -31.31 -34.63 -5.29
N PRO A 575 -31.18 -35.90 -5.78
CA PRO A 575 -29.96 -36.39 -6.35
C PRO A 575 -29.59 -35.57 -7.60
N ASP A 576 -28.31 -35.63 -8.02
CA ASP A 576 -27.89 -34.99 -9.26
C ASP A 576 -28.69 -35.57 -10.43
N ALA A 577 -29.35 -34.69 -11.19
CA ALA A 577 -30.13 -35.12 -12.36
C ALA A 577 -29.20 -35.59 -13.47
N LEU A 578 -29.50 -36.74 -14.03
CA LEU A 578 -28.74 -37.36 -15.12
C LEU A 578 -29.31 -36.98 -16.51
N SER A 579 -30.54 -36.46 -16.51
CA SER A 579 -31.21 -36.05 -17.75
C SER A 579 -32.06 -34.79 -17.54
N LYS A 580 -32.42 -34.14 -18.65
CA LYS A 580 -33.29 -32.95 -18.64
C LYS A 580 -34.72 -33.28 -18.20
N GLU A 581 -35.15 -34.52 -18.46
CA GLU A 581 -36.47 -35.02 -18.02
C GLU A 581 -36.52 -35.17 -16.50
N GLU A 582 -35.44 -35.65 -15.86
CA GLU A 582 -35.33 -35.74 -14.41
C GLU A 582 -35.30 -34.34 -13.77
N GLU A 583 -34.58 -33.36 -14.37
CA GLU A 583 -34.60 -31.96 -13.90
C GLU A 583 -36.04 -31.40 -13.91
N LEU A 584 -36.79 -31.64 -14.96
CA LEU A 584 -38.17 -31.18 -15.06
C LEU A 584 -39.11 -31.90 -14.07
N ALA A 585 -38.90 -33.20 -13.83
CA ALA A 585 -39.67 -33.97 -12.84
C ALA A 585 -39.41 -33.45 -11.41
N PHE A 586 -38.15 -33.19 -11.02
CA PHE A 586 -37.83 -32.60 -9.76
C PHE A 586 -38.41 -31.20 -9.60
N ALA A 587 -38.37 -30.37 -10.65
CA ALA A 587 -38.98 -29.05 -10.64
C ALA A 587 -40.50 -29.09 -10.46
N GLU A 588 -41.18 -30.11 -11.03
CA GLU A 588 -42.61 -30.33 -10.82
C GLU A 588 -42.91 -30.77 -9.40
N GLU A 589 -42.14 -31.69 -8.84
CA GLU A 589 -42.27 -32.16 -7.46
C GLU A 589 -42.10 -31.00 -6.46
N ASP A 590 -41.04 -30.18 -6.64
CA ASP A 590 -40.80 -29.01 -5.83
C ASP A 590 -41.94 -28.00 -5.93
N TYR A 591 -42.47 -27.77 -7.13
CA TYR A 591 -43.59 -26.84 -7.33
C TYR A 591 -44.84 -27.30 -6.58
N GLN A 592 -45.21 -28.59 -6.67
CA GLN A 592 -46.38 -29.13 -5.94
C GLN A 592 -46.18 -29.05 -4.42
N ALA A 593 -45.00 -29.36 -3.94
CA ALA A 593 -44.65 -29.25 -2.54
C ALA A 593 -44.74 -27.79 -2.04
N ASN A 594 -44.19 -26.83 -2.82
CA ASN A 594 -44.25 -25.41 -2.51
C ASN A 594 -45.70 -24.89 -2.44
N ILE A 595 -46.51 -25.17 -3.43
CA ILE A 595 -47.92 -24.77 -3.44
C ILE A 595 -48.69 -25.39 -2.25
N GLY A 596 -48.50 -26.68 -2.02
CA GLY A 596 -49.15 -27.39 -0.93
C GLY A 596 -48.87 -26.80 0.44
N LEU A 597 -47.65 -26.40 0.69
CA LEU A 597 -47.25 -25.79 1.96
C LEU A 597 -47.67 -24.32 2.06
N PHE A 598 -47.34 -23.50 1.05
CA PHE A 598 -47.52 -22.04 1.17
C PHE A 598 -48.95 -21.60 1.08
N ASN A 599 -49.84 -22.35 0.42
CA ASN A 599 -51.29 -22.12 0.53
C ASN A 599 -51.82 -22.23 1.97
N LYS A 600 -51.16 -23.04 2.83
CA LYS A 600 -51.50 -23.16 4.23
C LYS A 600 -50.87 -22.06 5.09
N LEU A 601 -49.57 -21.79 4.83
CA LEU A 601 -48.79 -20.86 5.65
C LEU A 601 -49.07 -19.38 5.35
N VAL A 602 -49.18 -19.02 4.07
CA VAL A 602 -49.30 -17.63 3.60
C VAL A 602 -50.27 -17.48 2.44
N PRO A 603 -51.53 -17.88 2.59
CA PRO A 603 -52.51 -17.87 1.49
C PRO A 603 -52.70 -16.49 0.89
N SER A 604 -52.53 -15.42 1.68
CA SER A 604 -52.72 -14.03 1.25
C SER A 604 -51.78 -13.54 0.18
N ILE A 605 -50.61 -14.18 0.03
CA ILE A 605 -49.62 -13.77 -0.97
C ILE A 605 -49.55 -14.68 -2.19
N MET A 606 -50.22 -15.82 -2.18
CA MET A 606 -50.12 -16.82 -3.26
C MET A 606 -50.54 -16.27 -4.61
N ASN A 607 -51.52 -15.39 -4.67
CA ASN A 607 -51.97 -14.73 -5.90
C ASN A 607 -50.90 -13.76 -6.49
N SER A 608 -49.90 -13.40 -5.71
CA SER A 608 -48.82 -12.53 -6.14
C SER A 608 -47.55 -13.30 -6.57
N LEU A 609 -47.66 -14.62 -6.66
CA LEU A 609 -46.57 -15.52 -7.02
C LEU A 609 -46.83 -16.26 -8.34
N GLU A 610 -45.78 -16.47 -9.10
CA GLU A 610 -45.78 -17.26 -10.33
C GLU A 610 -44.80 -18.44 -10.24
N ARG A 611 -45.01 -19.47 -11.02
CA ARG A 611 -44.11 -20.61 -11.13
C ARG A 611 -42.84 -20.24 -11.90
N LYS A 612 -41.68 -20.62 -11.37
CA LYS A 612 -40.38 -20.69 -12.10
C LYS A 612 -40.16 -22.05 -12.73
N ALA A 613 -39.24 -22.08 -13.70
CA ALA A 613 -38.80 -23.29 -14.36
C ALA A 613 -38.20 -24.32 -13.39
N ASP A 614 -37.61 -23.88 -12.30
CA ASP A 614 -36.99 -24.71 -11.24
C ASP A 614 -37.96 -25.13 -10.12
N GLY A 615 -39.26 -24.91 -10.28
CA GLY A 615 -40.30 -25.25 -9.29
C GLY A 615 -40.47 -24.25 -8.15
N ARG A 616 -39.66 -23.22 -8.05
CA ARG A 616 -39.80 -22.15 -7.03
C ARG A 616 -40.97 -21.23 -7.37
N LEU A 617 -41.46 -20.55 -6.35
CA LEU A 617 -42.48 -19.51 -6.49
C LEU A 617 -41.82 -18.13 -6.51
N ARG A 618 -41.99 -17.38 -7.58
CA ARG A 618 -41.43 -16.03 -7.77
C ARG A 618 -42.49 -14.96 -7.60
N SER A 619 -42.13 -13.82 -7.02
CA SER A 619 -42.99 -12.64 -7.01
C SER A 619 -43.29 -12.17 -8.44
N VAL A 620 -44.60 -12.00 -8.76
CA VAL A 620 -45.07 -11.40 -10.02
C VAL A 620 -44.71 -9.93 -10.10
N SER A 621 -44.83 -9.24 -8.98
CA SER A 621 -44.49 -7.83 -8.86
C SER A 621 -43.04 -7.61 -8.50
N ILE A 622 -42.50 -6.49 -8.97
CA ILE A 622 -41.22 -5.94 -8.57
C ILE A 622 -41.47 -4.91 -7.48
N TYR A 623 -40.68 -4.91 -6.45
CA TYR A 623 -40.83 -4.10 -5.26
C TYR A 623 -39.75 -3.04 -5.16
N SER A 624 -40.14 -1.83 -4.72
CA SER A 624 -39.16 -0.85 -4.24
C SER A 624 -38.47 -1.36 -2.98
N ARG A 625 -37.41 -0.68 -2.54
CA ARG A 625 -36.65 -1.03 -1.32
C ARG A 625 -37.56 -1.15 -0.09
N ASN A 626 -38.47 -0.20 0.11
CA ASN A 626 -39.40 -0.27 1.24
C ASN A 626 -40.48 -1.33 0.99
N GLY A 627 -41.00 -1.44 -0.23
CA GLY A 627 -41.98 -2.45 -0.57
C GLY A 627 -41.50 -3.88 -0.38
N ILE A 628 -40.20 -4.19 -0.70
CA ILE A 628 -39.63 -5.53 -0.46
C ILE A 628 -39.50 -5.81 1.05
N LYS A 629 -39.12 -4.80 1.86
CA LYS A 629 -39.08 -4.93 3.30
C LYS A 629 -40.44 -5.26 3.90
N ASP A 630 -41.46 -4.58 3.45
CA ASP A 630 -42.84 -4.78 3.94
C ASP A 630 -43.39 -6.16 3.56
N ILE A 631 -43.16 -6.61 2.34
CA ILE A 631 -43.65 -7.93 1.93
C ILE A 631 -42.91 -9.06 2.66
N LEU A 632 -41.58 -8.94 2.86
CA LEU A 632 -40.79 -9.87 3.64
C LEU A 632 -41.29 -9.96 5.09
N LYS A 633 -41.54 -8.81 5.72
CA LYS A 633 -42.12 -8.74 7.06
C LYS A 633 -43.45 -9.49 7.17
N ARG A 634 -44.36 -9.21 6.23
CA ARG A 634 -45.67 -9.90 6.18
C ARG A 634 -45.54 -11.41 5.98
N MET A 635 -44.64 -11.85 5.09
CA MET A 635 -44.39 -13.28 4.84
C MET A 635 -43.84 -13.97 6.08
N MET A 636 -42.81 -13.42 6.70
CA MET A 636 -42.20 -13.99 7.89
C MET A 636 -43.17 -14.08 9.06
N GLN A 637 -43.94 -13.02 9.31
CA GLN A 637 -44.97 -12.99 10.33
C GLN A 637 -46.10 -14.00 10.04
N GLY A 638 -46.55 -14.11 8.81
CA GLY A 638 -47.56 -15.08 8.40
C GLY A 638 -47.10 -16.52 8.62
N ILE A 639 -45.88 -16.84 8.23
CA ILE A 639 -45.27 -18.18 8.44
C ILE A 639 -45.14 -18.47 9.94
N ASN A 640 -44.61 -17.52 10.73
CA ASN A 640 -44.45 -17.69 12.17
C ASN A 640 -45.80 -17.95 12.87
N HIS A 641 -46.82 -17.14 12.55
CA HIS A 641 -48.17 -17.28 13.12
C HIS A 641 -48.83 -18.62 12.79
N SER A 642 -48.67 -19.09 11.54
CA SER A 642 -49.25 -20.38 11.12
C SER A 642 -48.56 -21.58 11.82
N ILE A 643 -47.28 -21.47 12.08
CA ILE A 643 -46.54 -22.49 12.84
C ILE A 643 -46.98 -22.51 14.29
N GLU A 644 -47.05 -21.36 14.96
CA GLU A 644 -47.48 -21.24 16.35
C GLU A 644 -48.91 -21.73 16.59
N ASN A 645 -49.79 -21.59 15.64
CA ASN A 645 -51.14 -22.10 15.73
C ASN A 645 -51.19 -23.62 15.56
N ASN A 646 -50.38 -24.18 14.66
CA ASN A 646 -50.28 -25.64 14.49
C ASN A 646 -49.65 -26.36 15.72
N ASP A 647 -48.77 -25.68 16.45
CA ASP A 647 -48.19 -26.24 17.70
C ASP A 647 -49.16 -26.24 18.86
N LYS A 648 -50.29 -25.54 18.76
CA LYS A 648 -51.37 -25.47 19.78
C LYS A 648 -52.50 -26.48 19.54
N GLU A 649 -52.62 -27.01 18.32
CA GLU A 649 -53.53 -28.10 17.96
C GLU A 649 -52.83 -29.45 18.11
#